data_e31e565e6437782017710aa704cfcf7d
#
_entry.id   e31e565e6437782017710aa704cfcf7d
#
_cell.length_a   1.000
_cell.length_b   1.000
_cell.length_c   1.000
_cell.angle_alpha   90.00
_cell.angle_beta   90.00
_cell.angle_gamma   90.00
#
_symmetry.space_group_name_H-M   'P 1'
#
loop_
_entity.id
_entity.type
_entity.pdbx_description
1 polymer ?
#
loop_
_entity_poly.entity_id
_entity_poly.type
_entity_poly.pdbx_seq_one_letter_code
_entity_poly.pdbx_strand_id
1 'polypeptide(L)'
;MSLVMKLQLYVQQVNNSLENSSQQVLASLPKIMHDAKILQQEALVLKEKMGQVKEEIVQIEQDTRKSINTIEKLDEMKNQLTIAKQGLHESDNWTVLVNDLEEIFDSKNIEAISSKILGMQSSLKLLVNVADFEDRKLQLEGLKNRLEAIASPVIVQAFTTSDAEASVKFVHIFSSIGRITQLVKYYHNCQKDALVKKWRTQLELEQDESVVQWIHNYHGILLSNWHTQCKWFNQVFIGESAVDSLINIYVDVLNSLDPSFNQCIDAALKQVQDKLTFLHDVKQVSKQFAENLWNVIEQSSSAYEQASLVKHLNTLHCMKDELPDTIQALGLSANQVMDHALEARKRCQQFTENCGFCGLLIALRAYFSTYAGYFRQIDRSKRLKENWNTFQLSFSLLQHSGDVLLKVQHLEKELTMSILELNKPNTSIKFKHFLLDAENLKEYESLIKCVTEGTQLSLLDYVTKEFNKLCTDVHHTTYQVVFGPVSAHLEIVSASETWAQFDGSSLHNSDLPDYSFSPQEYITQIGQYLLELPQHLEPFLFKENPALTCALKAIDQEYADAPDREGALAQIFLQKVARGICNSFAEKVLSISTLSQPASRQLSHDINYLNNVLQDLGITMSENLQQLLALLKIPPDQYQVQSIGYSAKYVAGIRQIRHLMSN
;
A
#
# COMPACT_ATOMS: atom_id res chain seq x y z
N MET A 1 -66.62 -66.05 -36.97
CA MET A 1 -67.08 -64.84 -37.71
C MET A 1 -66.98 -63.57 -36.89
N SER A 2 -67.08 -63.58 -35.57
CA SER A 2 -67.11 -62.32 -34.76
C SER A 2 -65.74 -61.58 -34.68
N LEU A 3 -64.60 -62.27 -34.70
CA LEU A 3 -63.27 -61.67 -34.56
C LEU A 3 -62.83 -60.95 -35.84
N VAL A 4 -63.11 -61.55 -37.01
CA VAL A 4 -62.79 -60.97 -38.33
C VAL A 4 -63.58 -59.69 -38.57
N MET A 5 -64.84 -59.66 -38.15
CA MET A 5 -65.72 -58.46 -38.29
C MET A 5 -65.28 -57.33 -37.38
N LYS A 6 -64.79 -57.59 -36.17
CA LYS A 6 -64.19 -56.60 -35.24
C LYS A 6 -62.86 -56.04 -35.78
N LEU A 7 -62.05 -56.89 -36.37
CA LEU A 7 -60.79 -56.48 -37.00
C LEU A 7 -61.04 -55.58 -38.26
N GLN A 8 -62.05 -55.98 -39.08
CA GLN A 8 -62.44 -55.14 -40.23
C GLN A 8 -63.00 -53.83 -39.84
N LEU A 9 -63.76 -53.73 -38.75
CA LEU A 9 -64.29 -52.46 -38.24
C LEU A 9 -63.16 -51.60 -37.69
N TYR A 10 -62.19 -52.19 -37.03
CA TYR A 10 -61.00 -51.47 -36.50
C TYR A 10 -60.11 -50.96 -37.63
N VAL A 11 -59.85 -51.73 -38.65
CA VAL A 11 -59.11 -51.29 -39.85
C VAL A 11 -59.86 -50.19 -40.59
N GLN A 12 -61.16 -50.25 -40.67
CA GLN A 12 -61.98 -49.18 -41.28
C GLN A 12 -61.97 -47.88 -40.43
N GLN A 13 -61.98 -48.00 -39.10
CA GLN A 13 -61.87 -46.90 -38.18
C GLN A 13 -60.48 -46.18 -38.25
N VAL A 14 -59.42 -47.02 -38.34
CA VAL A 14 -58.02 -46.55 -38.51
C VAL A 14 -57.85 -45.83 -39.87
N ASN A 15 -58.39 -46.44 -40.95
CA ASN A 15 -58.34 -45.84 -42.28
C ASN A 15 -59.14 -44.55 -42.35
N ASN A 16 -60.33 -44.46 -41.78
CA ASN A 16 -61.07 -43.18 -41.71
C ASN A 16 -60.36 -42.12 -40.86
N SER A 17 -59.74 -42.53 -39.76
CA SER A 17 -58.93 -41.65 -38.95
C SER A 17 -57.69 -41.11 -39.70
N LEU A 18 -57.04 -41.98 -40.45
CA LEU A 18 -55.89 -41.68 -41.28
C LEU A 18 -56.24 -40.78 -42.45
N GLU A 19 -57.40 -40.98 -43.08
CA GLU A 19 -57.94 -40.18 -44.16
C GLU A 19 -58.39 -38.79 -43.68
N ASN A 20 -59.03 -38.70 -42.51
CA ASN A 20 -59.37 -37.47 -41.88
C ASN A 20 -58.09 -36.62 -41.45
N SER A 21 -57.12 -37.30 -40.90
CA SER A 21 -55.84 -36.67 -40.54
C SER A 21 -55.08 -36.21 -41.78
N SER A 22 -55.10 -37.04 -42.87
CA SER A 22 -54.44 -36.61 -44.12
C SER A 22 -55.16 -35.44 -44.80
N GLN A 23 -56.50 -35.42 -44.80
CA GLN A 23 -57.26 -34.30 -45.30
C GLN A 23 -57.05 -33.02 -44.47
N GLN A 24 -56.94 -33.15 -43.16
CA GLN A 24 -56.66 -32.03 -42.26
C GLN A 24 -55.25 -31.44 -42.48
N VAL A 25 -54.26 -32.31 -42.70
CA VAL A 25 -52.90 -31.85 -43.08
C VAL A 25 -52.89 -31.19 -44.45
N LEU A 26 -53.54 -31.81 -45.46
CA LEU A 26 -53.66 -31.22 -46.79
C LEU A 26 -54.38 -29.87 -46.81
N ALA A 27 -55.40 -29.67 -45.98
CA ALA A 27 -56.13 -28.40 -45.84
C ALA A 27 -55.29 -27.32 -45.11
N SER A 28 -54.39 -27.70 -44.17
CA SER A 28 -53.53 -26.77 -43.44
C SER A 28 -52.24 -26.39 -44.21
N LEU A 29 -51.79 -27.23 -45.13
CA LEU A 29 -50.55 -27.05 -45.88
C LEU A 29 -50.51 -25.72 -46.69
N PRO A 30 -51.60 -25.32 -47.41
CA PRO A 30 -51.58 -24.02 -48.11
C PRO A 30 -51.44 -22.83 -47.18
N LYS A 31 -52.03 -22.90 -45.99
CA LYS A 31 -51.93 -21.84 -44.97
C LYS A 31 -50.51 -21.77 -44.43
N ILE A 32 -49.91 -22.89 -44.07
CA ILE A 32 -48.53 -22.93 -43.59
C ILE A 32 -47.53 -22.45 -44.64
N MET A 33 -47.75 -22.81 -45.93
CA MET A 33 -46.96 -22.31 -47.04
C MET A 33 -47.12 -20.81 -47.24
N HIS A 34 -48.33 -20.27 -47.04
CA HIS A 34 -48.58 -18.83 -47.12
C HIS A 34 -47.89 -18.08 -45.98
N ASP A 35 -48.04 -18.55 -44.74
CA ASP A 35 -47.43 -17.97 -43.55
C ASP A 35 -45.87 -18.04 -43.64
N ALA A 36 -45.30 -19.16 -44.12
CA ALA A 36 -43.87 -19.27 -44.37
C ALA A 36 -43.39 -18.28 -45.44
N LYS A 37 -44.17 -18.00 -46.48
CA LYS A 37 -43.85 -17.04 -47.53
C LYS A 37 -43.88 -15.58 -46.98
N ILE A 38 -44.86 -15.26 -46.13
CA ILE A 38 -44.96 -13.96 -45.45
C ILE A 38 -43.73 -13.78 -44.54
N LEU A 39 -43.41 -14.77 -43.67
CA LEU A 39 -42.23 -14.74 -42.82
C LEU A 39 -40.93 -14.56 -43.61
N GLN A 40 -40.82 -15.24 -44.77
CA GLN A 40 -39.66 -15.05 -45.66
C GLN A 40 -39.56 -13.62 -46.20
N GLN A 41 -40.70 -13.00 -46.58
CA GLN A 41 -40.71 -11.62 -47.03
C GLN A 41 -40.39 -10.63 -45.90
N GLU A 42 -40.94 -10.86 -44.72
CA GLU A 42 -40.66 -10.02 -43.54
C GLU A 42 -39.19 -10.14 -43.14
N ALA A 43 -38.60 -11.34 -43.20
CA ALA A 43 -37.18 -11.56 -42.94
C ALA A 43 -36.25 -10.82 -43.94
N LEU A 44 -36.66 -10.77 -45.23
CA LEU A 44 -35.92 -10.04 -46.24
C LEU A 44 -36.00 -8.53 -46.00
N VAL A 45 -37.17 -7.99 -45.65
CA VAL A 45 -37.33 -6.57 -45.32
C VAL A 45 -36.54 -6.19 -44.05
N LEU A 46 -36.57 -7.09 -43.05
CA LEU A 46 -35.80 -6.90 -41.82
C LEU A 46 -34.28 -6.89 -42.10
N LYS A 47 -33.82 -7.80 -42.96
CA LYS A 47 -32.40 -7.88 -43.37
C LYS A 47 -31.98 -6.58 -44.11
N GLU A 48 -32.83 -6.05 -44.98
CA GLU A 48 -32.53 -4.81 -45.68
C GLU A 48 -32.50 -3.58 -44.74
N LYS A 49 -33.45 -3.50 -43.80
CA LYS A 49 -33.45 -2.46 -42.76
C LYS A 49 -32.23 -2.56 -41.85
N MET A 50 -31.84 -3.76 -41.46
CA MET A 50 -30.60 -3.97 -40.69
C MET A 50 -29.36 -3.55 -41.47
N GLY A 51 -29.34 -3.77 -42.79
CA GLY A 51 -28.29 -3.29 -43.68
C GLY A 51 -28.16 -1.78 -43.68
N GLN A 52 -29.32 -1.08 -43.84
CA GLN A 52 -29.38 0.38 -43.81
C GLN A 52 -28.91 0.96 -42.47
N VAL A 53 -29.40 0.41 -41.34
CA VAL A 53 -28.96 0.84 -39.98
C VAL A 53 -27.47 0.64 -39.79
N LYS A 54 -26.93 -0.48 -40.31
CA LYS A 54 -25.48 -0.74 -40.23
C LYS A 54 -24.69 0.32 -41.03
N GLU A 55 -25.13 0.69 -42.20
CA GLU A 55 -24.48 1.75 -43.01
C GLU A 55 -24.54 3.10 -42.32
N GLU A 56 -25.72 3.45 -41.73
CA GLU A 56 -25.90 4.69 -40.96
C GLU A 56 -24.97 4.73 -39.73
N ILE A 57 -24.80 3.61 -39.00
CA ILE A 57 -23.89 3.51 -37.88
C ILE A 57 -22.44 3.74 -38.32
N VAL A 58 -22.01 3.12 -39.42
CA VAL A 58 -20.65 3.29 -39.96
C VAL A 58 -20.43 4.75 -40.39
N GLN A 59 -21.42 5.39 -40.97
CA GLN A 59 -21.34 6.80 -41.34
C GLN A 59 -21.21 7.71 -40.09
N ILE A 60 -22.06 7.49 -39.10
CA ILE A 60 -21.99 8.22 -37.82
C ILE A 60 -20.64 8.01 -37.12
N GLU A 61 -20.12 6.78 -37.13
CA GLU A 61 -18.81 6.48 -36.57
C GLU A 61 -17.69 7.26 -37.28
N GLN A 62 -17.71 7.32 -38.61
CA GLN A 62 -16.72 8.07 -39.40
C GLN A 62 -16.79 9.59 -39.12
N ASP A 63 -18.00 10.14 -39.05
CA ASP A 63 -18.20 11.58 -38.81
C ASP A 63 -17.85 11.94 -37.35
N THR A 64 -18.17 11.05 -36.41
CA THR A 64 -17.76 11.21 -35.01
C THR A 64 -16.20 11.16 -34.88
N ARG A 65 -15.58 10.25 -35.57
CA ARG A 65 -14.10 10.15 -35.60
C ARG A 65 -13.44 11.41 -36.19
N LYS A 66 -13.99 11.95 -37.27
CA LYS A 66 -13.51 13.23 -37.83
C LYS A 66 -13.69 14.39 -36.86
N SER A 67 -14.84 14.44 -36.17
CA SER A 67 -15.13 15.48 -35.18
C SER A 67 -14.18 15.39 -33.98
N ILE A 68 -13.92 14.17 -33.46
CA ILE A 68 -12.97 13.93 -32.36
C ILE A 68 -11.57 14.38 -32.77
N ASN A 69 -11.07 13.97 -33.95
CA ASN A 69 -9.76 14.39 -34.43
C ASN A 69 -9.65 15.92 -34.58
N THR A 70 -10.75 16.60 -34.93
CA THR A 70 -10.77 18.07 -35.03
C THR A 70 -10.72 18.71 -33.65
N ILE A 71 -11.44 18.15 -32.67
CA ILE A 71 -11.42 18.60 -31.27
C ILE A 71 -10.04 18.40 -30.66
N GLU A 72 -9.41 17.24 -30.88
CA GLU A 72 -8.04 16.97 -30.43
C GLU A 72 -7.03 18.01 -30.97
N LYS A 73 -7.10 18.32 -32.27
CA LYS A 73 -6.23 19.35 -32.87
C LYS A 73 -6.49 20.74 -32.29
N LEU A 74 -7.76 21.08 -32.02
CA LEU A 74 -8.10 22.36 -31.40
C LEU A 74 -7.64 22.43 -29.94
N ASP A 75 -7.73 21.33 -29.21
CA ASP A 75 -7.24 21.27 -27.83
C ASP A 75 -5.70 21.34 -27.76
N GLU A 76 -5.03 20.67 -28.70
CA GLU A 76 -3.56 20.78 -28.84
C GLU A 76 -3.12 22.22 -29.16
N MET A 77 -3.78 22.91 -30.12
CA MET A 77 -3.51 24.31 -30.41
C MET A 77 -3.81 25.23 -29.22
N LYS A 78 -4.92 24.99 -28.53
CA LYS A 78 -5.25 25.73 -27.29
C LYS A 78 -4.17 25.56 -26.22
N ASN A 79 -3.71 24.32 -26.01
CA ASN A 79 -2.65 24.03 -25.07
C ASN A 79 -1.34 24.72 -25.43
N GLN A 80 -0.95 24.71 -26.72
CA GLN A 80 0.24 25.43 -27.21
C GLN A 80 0.12 26.94 -27.02
N LEU A 81 -1.05 27.52 -27.30
CA LEU A 81 -1.29 28.94 -27.08
C LEU A 81 -1.31 29.30 -25.59
N THR A 82 -1.80 28.42 -24.74
CA THR A 82 -1.79 28.62 -23.28
C THR A 82 -0.35 28.60 -22.76
N ILE A 83 0.47 27.66 -23.20
CA ILE A 83 1.91 27.59 -22.88
C ILE A 83 2.64 28.83 -23.37
N ALA A 84 2.40 29.27 -24.61
CA ALA A 84 3.01 30.47 -25.15
C ALA A 84 2.61 31.73 -24.37
N LYS A 85 1.32 31.88 -24.04
CA LYS A 85 0.83 32.98 -23.20
C LYS A 85 1.51 33.00 -21.81
N GLN A 86 1.60 31.82 -21.20
CA GLN A 86 2.27 31.68 -19.91
C GLN A 86 3.76 32.00 -19.99
N GLY A 87 4.43 31.55 -21.05
CA GLY A 87 5.84 31.87 -21.31
C GLY A 87 6.08 33.37 -21.48
N LEU A 88 5.22 34.08 -22.20
CA LEU A 88 5.30 35.55 -22.32
C LEU A 88 5.10 36.25 -20.98
N HIS A 89 4.10 35.85 -20.21
CA HIS A 89 3.84 36.41 -18.88
C HIS A 89 5.04 36.21 -17.92
N GLU A 90 5.62 35.01 -17.94
CA GLU A 90 6.80 34.71 -17.12
C GLU A 90 8.06 35.43 -17.62
N SER A 91 8.17 35.73 -18.91
CA SER A 91 9.25 36.54 -19.46
C SER A 91 9.19 37.98 -18.96
N ASP A 92 7.99 38.57 -18.93
CA ASP A 92 7.77 39.92 -18.37
C ASP A 92 8.04 39.93 -16.84
N ASN A 93 7.54 38.92 -16.13
CA ASN A 93 7.76 38.73 -14.70
C ASN A 93 9.28 38.63 -14.39
N TRP A 94 10.03 37.89 -15.21
CA TRP A 94 11.48 37.78 -15.09
C TRP A 94 12.17 39.16 -15.11
N THR A 95 11.82 40.00 -16.05
CA THR A 95 12.39 41.32 -16.20
C THR A 95 12.12 42.22 -14.99
N VAL A 96 10.88 42.15 -14.46
CA VAL A 96 10.50 42.85 -13.22
C VAL A 96 11.32 42.34 -12.03
N LEU A 97 11.44 41.02 -11.88
CA LEU A 97 12.20 40.42 -10.78
C LEU A 97 13.70 40.77 -10.82
N VAL A 98 14.30 40.88 -12.00
CA VAL A 98 15.70 41.31 -12.15
C VAL A 98 15.87 42.76 -11.68
N ASN A 99 15.00 43.65 -12.14
CA ASN A 99 15.07 45.07 -11.76
C ASN A 99 14.86 45.26 -10.25
N ASP A 100 13.83 44.58 -9.68
CA ASP A 100 13.58 44.61 -8.24
C ASP A 100 14.78 44.10 -7.43
N LEU A 101 15.45 43.02 -7.93
CA LEU A 101 16.60 42.43 -7.25
C LEU A 101 17.79 43.38 -7.18
N GLU A 102 18.05 44.21 -8.19
CA GLU A 102 19.15 45.18 -8.16
C GLU A 102 18.97 46.17 -7.02
N GLU A 103 17.74 46.66 -6.81
CA GLU A 103 17.43 47.57 -5.69
C GLU A 103 17.53 46.86 -4.33
N ILE A 104 17.07 45.62 -4.23
CA ILE A 104 17.06 44.86 -2.98
C ILE A 104 18.48 44.42 -2.57
N PHE A 105 19.37 44.16 -3.53
CA PHE A 105 20.76 43.83 -3.23
C PHE A 105 21.48 44.92 -2.46
N ASP A 106 21.14 46.17 -2.72
CA ASP A 106 21.72 47.32 -1.99
C ASP A 106 21.26 47.38 -0.53
N SER A 107 20.06 46.86 -0.24
CA SER A 107 19.53 46.76 1.14
C SER A 107 20.18 45.63 1.96
N LYS A 108 20.90 44.69 1.33
CA LYS A 108 21.51 43.51 1.96
C LYS A 108 20.52 42.61 2.72
N ASN A 109 19.22 42.66 2.40
CA ASN A 109 18.22 41.81 3.02
C ASN A 109 18.23 40.44 2.37
N ILE A 110 18.88 39.47 3.02
CA ILE A 110 19.10 38.11 2.52
C ILE A 110 17.75 37.35 2.25
N GLU A 111 16.76 37.57 3.13
CA GLU A 111 15.44 36.89 2.99
C GLU A 111 14.67 37.44 1.79
N ALA A 112 14.65 38.74 1.59
CA ALA A 112 13.99 39.36 0.44
C ALA A 112 14.68 38.96 -0.88
N ILE A 113 16.01 38.95 -0.93
CA ILE A 113 16.79 38.53 -2.10
C ILE A 113 16.47 37.05 -2.43
N SER A 114 16.47 36.16 -1.42
CA SER A 114 16.19 34.72 -1.60
C SER A 114 14.81 34.49 -2.14
N SER A 115 13.79 35.20 -1.64
CA SER A 115 12.41 35.09 -2.10
C SER A 115 12.26 35.45 -3.60
N LYS A 116 12.94 36.52 -4.03
CA LYS A 116 12.93 36.92 -5.45
C LYS A 116 13.70 35.93 -6.35
N ILE A 117 14.83 35.42 -5.87
CA ILE A 117 15.59 34.35 -6.59
C ILE A 117 14.74 33.07 -6.76
N LEU A 118 13.95 32.71 -5.76
CA LEU A 118 13.00 31.59 -5.85
C LEU A 118 11.90 31.85 -6.88
N GLY A 119 11.37 33.07 -6.92
CA GLY A 119 10.45 33.50 -7.97
C GLY A 119 11.05 33.34 -9.37
N MET A 120 12.29 33.81 -9.58
CA MET A 120 13.02 33.63 -10.83
C MET A 120 13.27 32.15 -11.14
N GLN A 121 13.60 31.33 -10.17
CA GLN A 121 13.80 29.89 -10.37
C GLN A 121 12.52 29.18 -10.79
N SER A 122 11.37 29.61 -10.27
CA SER A 122 10.05 29.09 -10.70
C SER A 122 9.69 29.52 -12.11
N SER A 123 9.90 30.80 -12.44
CA SER A 123 9.68 31.32 -13.80
C SER A 123 10.59 30.64 -14.83
N LEU A 124 11.87 30.37 -14.48
CA LEU A 124 12.80 29.67 -15.36
C LEU A 124 12.35 28.24 -15.72
N LYS A 125 11.71 27.53 -14.81
CA LYS A 125 11.14 26.18 -15.08
C LYS A 125 10.08 26.23 -16.17
N LEU A 126 9.35 27.30 -16.30
CA LEU A 126 8.30 27.50 -17.30
C LEU A 126 8.86 28.03 -18.64
N LEU A 127 10.07 28.61 -18.62
CA LEU A 127 10.73 29.20 -19.77
C LEU A 127 11.67 28.26 -20.53
N VAL A 128 11.64 26.96 -20.28
CA VAL A 128 12.56 25.96 -20.86
C VAL A 128 12.61 25.99 -22.40
N ASN A 129 11.51 26.36 -23.05
CA ASN A 129 11.39 26.36 -24.53
C ASN A 129 11.66 27.74 -25.17
N VAL A 130 12.15 28.73 -24.41
CA VAL A 130 12.44 30.07 -24.90
C VAL A 130 13.91 30.17 -25.34
N ALA A 131 14.19 30.89 -26.40
CA ALA A 131 15.56 31.02 -26.97
C ALA A 131 16.60 31.53 -25.97
N ASP A 132 16.20 32.39 -25.04
CA ASP A 132 17.08 33.02 -24.03
C ASP A 132 17.23 32.18 -22.73
N PHE A 133 16.83 30.93 -22.74
CA PHE A 133 16.83 30.09 -21.54
C PHE A 133 18.22 29.95 -20.90
N GLU A 134 19.25 29.67 -21.68
CA GLU A 134 20.60 29.47 -21.14
C GLU A 134 21.21 30.78 -20.61
N ASP A 135 20.92 31.92 -21.24
CA ASP A 135 21.37 33.23 -20.75
C ASP A 135 20.71 33.58 -19.44
N ARG A 136 19.41 33.34 -19.30
CA ARG A 136 18.66 33.53 -18.05
C ARG A 136 19.13 32.62 -16.93
N LYS A 137 19.44 31.37 -17.26
CA LYS A 137 20.01 30.41 -16.32
C LYS A 137 21.38 30.88 -15.82
N LEU A 138 22.26 31.37 -16.70
CA LEU A 138 23.54 31.92 -16.30
C LEU A 138 23.38 33.17 -15.43
N GLN A 139 22.45 34.05 -15.77
CA GLN A 139 22.10 35.22 -14.95
C GLN A 139 21.63 34.85 -13.55
N LEU A 140 20.74 33.83 -13.46
CA LEU A 140 20.25 33.30 -12.18
C LEU A 140 21.40 32.75 -11.32
N GLU A 141 22.33 32.01 -11.91
CA GLU A 141 23.50 31.49 -11.20
C GLU A 141 24.43 32.64 -10.74
N GLY A 142 24.57 33.69 -11.54
CA GLY A 142 25.28 34.91 -11.13
C GLY A 142 24.65 35.60 -9.92
N LEU A 143 23.31 35.69 -9.90
CA LEU A 143 22.57 36.28 -8.77
C LEU A 143 22.67 35.40 -7.50
N LYS A 144 22.64 34.09 -7.63
CA LYS A 144 22.88 33.14 -6.52
C LYS A 144 24.31 33.33 -5.94
N ASN A 145 25.32 33.49 -6.79
CA ASN A 145 26.70 33.74 -6.35
C ASN A 145 26.80 35.05 -5.59
N ARG A 146 26.10 36.10 -6.07
CA ARG A 146 26.08 37.41 -5.39
C ARG A 146 25.39 37.34 -4.03
N LEU A 147 24.28 36.62 -3.92
CA LEU A 147 23.63 36.30 -2.63
C LEU A 147 24.57 35.58 -1.67
N GLU A 148 25.27 34.57 -2.15
CA GLU A 148 26.23 33.78 -1.36
C GLU A 148 27.36 34.71 -0.83
N ALA A 149 27.90 35.59 -1.68
CA ALA A 149 28.96 36.54 -1.27
C ALA A 149 28.50 37.49 -0.17
N ILE A 150 27.25 37.95 -0.20
CA ILE A 150 26.67 38.83 0.86
C ILE A 150 26.37 38.02 2.12
N ALA A 151 25.87 36.81 2.00
CA ALA A 151 25.48 35.94 3.13
C ALA A 151 26.70 35.34 3.86
N SER A 152 27.81 35.07 3.15
CA SER A 152 28.96 34.32 3.67
C SER A 152 29.54 34.86 5.01
N PRO A 153 29.73 36.18 5.24
CA PRO A 153 30.25 36.65 6.53
C PRO A 153 29.30 36.33 7.68
N VAL A 154 27.99 36.46 7.46
CA VAL A 154 26.96 36.21 8.48
C VAL A 154 26.81 34.73 8.75
N ILE A 155 26.91 33.87 7.71
CA ILE A 155 26.94 32.42 7.82
C ILE A 155 28.13 31.95 8.63
N VAL A 156 29.34 32.43 8.32
CA VAL A 156 30.55 32.08 9.06
C VAL A 156 30.43 32.51 10.53
N GLN A 157 29.88 33.68 10.81
CA GLN A 157 29.63 34.13 12.18
C GLN A 157 28.63 33.18 12.89
N ALA A 158 27.50 32.85 12.28
CA ALA A 158 26.50 31.98 12.87
C ALA A 158 27.06 30.58 13.19
N PHE A 159 27.88 30.01 12.28
CA PHE A 159 28.53 28.72 12.50
C PHE A 159 29.63 28.75 13.55
N THR A 160 30.37 29.83 13.62
CA THR A 160 31.42 29.99 14.63
C THR A 160 30.84 30.16 16.03
N THR A 161 29.71 30.86 16.15
CA THR A 161 29.01 31.03 17.43
C THR A 161 28.08 29.88 17.78
N SER A 162 27.92 28.90 16.87
CA SER A 162 27.00 27.78 17.01
C SER A 162 25.54 28.19 17.23
N ASP A 163 25.13 29.32 16.62
CA ASP A 163 23.76 29.82 16.68
C ASP A 163 22.86 28.93 15.80
N ALA A 164 22.07 28.10 16.46
CA ALA A 164 21.20 27.14 15.76
C ALA A 164 20.04 27.83 15.03
N GLU A 165 19.47 28.88 15.61
CA GLU A 165 18.31 29.57 15.02
C GLU A 165 18.68 30.33 13.73
N ALA A 166 19.75 31.10 13.76
CA ALA A 166 20.25 31.77 12.57
C ALA A 166 20.70 30.77 11.50
N SER A 167 21.36 29.66 11.90
CA SER A 167 21.84 28.64 11.00
C SER A 167 20.71 27.91 10.29
N VAL A 168 19.60 27.57 10.96
CA VAL A 168 18.40 26.95 10.35
C VAL A 168 17.78 27.85 9.28
N LYS A 169 17.73 29.16 9.48
CA LYS A 169 17.25 30.12 8.48
C LYS A 169 18.11 30.06 7.21
N PHE A 170 19.44 30.03 7.35
CA PHE A 170 20.33 29.88 6.20
C PHE A 170 20.20 28.52 5.51
N VAL A 171 20.04 27.43 6.26
CA VAL A 171 19.79 26.12 5.68
C VAL A 171 18.51 26.13 4.85
N HIS A 172 17.43 26.72 5.35
CA HIS A 172 16.18 26.86 4.61
C HIS A 172 16.36 27.65 3.31
N ILE A 173 17.05 28.81 3.38
CA ILE A 173 17.33 29.66 2.22
C ILE A 173 18.18 28.89 1.18
N PHE A 174 19.31 28.31 1.58
CA PHE A 174 20.24 27.65 0.67
C PHE A 174 19.69 26.33 0.12
N SER A 175 18.88 25.62 0.89
CA SER A 175 18.17 24.44 0.40
C SER A 175 17.16 24.81 -0.68
N SER A 176 16.39 25.87 -0.50
CA SER A 176 15.37 26.32 -1.44
C SER A 176 15.95 26.77 -2.79
N ILE A 177 17.14 27.39 -2.78
CA ILE A 177 17.85 27.80 -4.01
C ILE A 177 18.75 26.69 -4.60
N GLY A 178 18.77 25.47 -3.97
CA GLY A 178 19.54 24.32 -4.45
C GLY A 178 21.05 24.40 -4.18
N ARG A 179 21.50 25.11 -3.13
CA ARG A 179 22.92 25.29 -2.80
C ARG A 179 23.31 24.82 -1.40
N ILE A 180 22.63 23.83 -0.89
CA ILE A 180 22.91 23.27 0.44
C ILE A 180 24.36 22.75 0.58
N THR A 181 24.91 22.15 -0.48
CA THR A 181 26.28 21.61 -0.50
C THR A 181 27.35 22.68 -0.26
N GLN A 182 27.11 23.91 -0.71
CA GLN A 182 28.02 25.02 -0.42
C GLN A 182 27.95 25.43 1.05
N LEU A 183 26.75 25.43 1.63
CA LEU A 183 26.57 25.76 3.04
C LEU A 183 27.28 24.72 3.95
N VAL A 184 27.17 23.41 3.60
CA VAL A 184 27.92 22.36 4.29
C VAL A 184 29.43 22.58 4.20
N LYS A 185 29.97 23.07 3.07
CA LYS A 185 31.41 23.43 2.95
C LYS A 185 31.82 24.61 3.85
N TYR A 186 30.96 25.62 4.00
CA TYR A 186 31.22 26.69 4.98
C TYR A 186 31.31 26.15 6.39
N TYR A 187 30.37 25.32 6.78
CA TYR A 187 30.39 24.63 8.08
C TYR A 187 31.68 23.81 8.29
N HIS A 188 32.04 23.00 7.29
CA HIS A 188 33.24 22.17 7.30
C HIS A 188 34.50 23.03 7.55
N ASN A 189 34.67 24.12 6.81
CA ASN A 189 35.82 24.99 6.95
C ASN A 189 35.85 25.67 8.34
N CYS A 190 34.70 26.18 8.83
CA CYS A 190 34.61 26.79 10.16
C CYS A 190 35.01 25.82 11.28
N GLN A 191 34.52 24.57 11.22
CA GLN A 191 34.85 23.53 12.22
C GLN A 191 36.32 23.11 12.15
N LYS A 192 36.83 22.91 10.91
CA LYS A 192 38.25 22.60 10.67
C LYS A 192 39.16 23.63 11.27
N ASP A 193 38.94 24.91 10.95
CA ASP A 193 39.77 26.02 11.44
C ASP A 193 39.70 26.15 12.97
N ALA A 194 38.53 25.98 13.56
CA ALA A 194 38.35 25.97 14.99
C ALA A 194 39.14 24.87 15.71
N LEU A 195 39.12 23.63 15.17
CA LEU A 195 39.83 22.51 15.73
C LEU A 195 41.34 22.60 15.55
N VAL A 196 41.83 23.04 14.39
CA VAL A 196 43.26 23.29 14.15
C VAL A 196 43.76 24.40 15.06
N LYS A 197 42.97 25.48 15.28
CA LYS A 197 43.31 26.55 16.24
C LYS A 197 43.42 25.99 17.67
N LYS A 198 42.49 25.12 18.10
CA LYS A 198 42.55 24.48 19.43
C LYS A 198 43.82 23.70 19.62
N TRP A 199 44.30 22.96 18.61
CA TRP A 199 45.58 22.23 18.66
C TRP A 199 46.74 23.17 18.88
N ARG A 200 46.86 24.25 18.11
CA ARG A 200 47.91 25.28 18.27
C ARG A 200 47.89 25.91 19.65
N THR A 201 46.73 26.30 20.12
CA THR A 201 46.57 26.89 21.44
C THR A 201 46.96 25.97 22.56
N GLN A 202 46.68 24.68 22.44
CA GLN A 202 47.07 23.66 23.40
C GLN A 202 48.60 23.54 23.47
N LEU A 203 49.28 23.46 22.34
CA LEU A 203 50.75 23.40 22.28
C LEU A 203 51.42 24.63 22.88
N GLU A 204 50.78 25.83 22.74
CA GLU A 204 51.28 27.08 23.31
C GLU A 204 51.11 27.16 24.83
N LEU A 205 50.02 26.59 25.36
CA LEU A 205 49.66 26.66 26.77
C LEU A 205 50.31 25.55 27.62
N GLU A 206 50.51 24.36 27.08
CA GLU A 206 50.91 23.15 27.80
C GLU A 206 52.37 22.73 27.48
N GLN A 207 53.29 23.70 27.38
CA GLN A 207 54.69 23.45 26.99
C GLN A 207 55.45 22.48 27.91
N ASP A 208 55.04 22.35 29.17
CA ASP A 208 55.67 21.51 30.18
C ASP A 208 55.14 20.03 30.15
N GLU A 209 54.10 19.75 29.36
CA GLU A 209 53.52 18.41 29.28
C GLU A 209 54.23 17.50 28.25
N SER A 210 54.07 16.18 28.40
CA SER A 210 54.59 15.22 27.44
C SER A 210 53.77 15.21 26.13
N VAL A 211 54.44 14.88 25.03
CA VAL A 211 53.73 14.73 23.71
C VAL A 211 52.61 13.71 23.78
N VAL A 212 52.79 12.65 24.60
CA VAL A 212 51.69 11.63 24.81
C VAL A 212 50.47 12.30 25.44
N GLN A 213 50.68 13.20 26.41
CA GLN A 213 49.60 13.91 27.07
C GLN A 213 48.92 14.93 26.10
N TRP A 214 49.69 15.62 25.27
CA TRP A 214 49.11 16.52 24.23
C TRP A 214 48.20 15.75 23.30
N ILE A 215 48.60 14.60 22.77
CA ILE A 215 47.81 13.76 21.90
C ILE A 215 46.57 13.27 22.64
N HIS A 216 46.70 12.84 23.90
CA HIS A 216 45.55 12.36 24.70
C HIS A 216 44.55 13.48 24.95
N ASN A 217 45.00 14.68 25.36
CA ASN A 217 44.12 15.84 25.61
C ASN A 217 43.40 16.29 24.33
N TYR A 218 44.14 16.30 23.19
CA TYR A 218 43.51 16.68 21.91
C TYR A 218 42.47 15.61 21.41
N HIS A 219 42.75 14.34 21.63
CA HIS A 219 41.73 13.29 21.39
C HIS A 219 40.51 13.52 22.26
N GLY A 220 40.62 13.91 23.49
CA GLY A 220 39.52 14.30 24.37
C GLY A 220 38.72 15.53 23.82
N ILE A 221 39.39 16.51 23.25
CA ILE A 221 38.77 17.67 22.60
C ILE A 221 37.97 17.21 21.37
N LEU A 222 38.51 16.33 20.54
CA LEU A 222 37.82 15.81 19.37
C LEU A 222 36.55 15.02 19.76
N LEU A 223 36.62 14.15 20.77
CA LEU A 223 35.46 13.38 21.26
C LEU A 223 34.37 14.29 21.84
N SER A 224 34.75 15.29 22.67
CA SER A 224 33.83 16.27 23.22
C SER A 224 33.16 17.12 22.12
N ASN A 225 33.95 17.51 21.11
CA ASN A 225 33.43 18.23 19.95
C ASN A 225 32.42 17.37 19.13
N TRP A 226 32.69 16.07 18.99
CA TRP A 226 31.79 15.16 18.28
C TRP A 226 30.38 15.17 18.86
N HIS A 227 30.26 14.94 20.16
CA HIS A 227 28.97 14.91 20.84
C HIS A 227 28.18 16.22 20.67
N THR A 228 28.88 17.35 20.80
CA THR A 228 28.28 18.69 20.68
C THR A 228 27.85 18.94 19.24
N GLN A 229 28.75 18.72 18.29
CA GLN A 229 28.52 19.06 16.89
C GLN A 229 27.58 18.08 16.17
N CYS A 230 27.57 16.82 16.52
CA CYS A 230 26.62 15.84 15.99
C CYS A 230 25.18 16.24 16.34
N LYS A 231 24.94 16.62 17.60
CA LYS A 231 23.63 17.11 18.05
C LYS A 231 23.22 18.40 17.34
N TRP A 232 24.14 19.36 17.27
CA TRP A 232 23.89 20.65 16.61
C TRP A 232 23.65 20.47 15.11
N PHE A 233 24.46 19.68 14.42
CA PHE A 233 24.34 19.42 12.98
C PHE A 233 22.99 18.78 12.62
N ASN A 234 22.55 17.79 13.39
CA ASN A 234 21.25 17.16 13.19
C ASN A 234 20.06 18.10 13.41
N GLN A 235 20.23 19.12 14.26
CA GLN A 235 19.19 20.16 14.45
C GLN A 235 19.14 21.16 13.29
N VAL A 236 20.29 21.47 12.69
CA VAL A 236 20.43 22.53 11.69
C VAL A 236 20.31 21.97 10.27
N PHE A 237 21.05 20.92 9.91
CA PHE A 237 21.09 20.32 8.58
C PHE A 237 20.17 19.10 8.48
N ILE A 238 18.88 19.37 8.45
CA ILE A 238 17.89 18.29 8.34
C ILE A 238 18.02 17.62 6.97
N GLY A 239 18.52 16.36 6.95
CA GLY A 239 18.66 15.52 5.74
C GLY A 239 20.07 15.25 5.27
N GLU A 240 21.06 15.91 5.89
CA GLU A 240 22.47 15.60 5.66
C GLU A 240 22.98 14.71 6.81
N SER A 241 23.98 13.86 6.52
CA SER A 241 24.58 12.98 7.52
C SER A 241 25.57 13.77 8.39
N ALA A 242 25.25 13.92 9.67
CA ALA A 242 26.19 14.50 10.65
C ALA A 242 27.46 13.66 10.78
N VAL A 243 27.31 12.32 10.75
CA VAL A 243 28.40 11.38 10.91
C VAL A 243 29.41 11.54 9.77
N ASP A 244 28.95 11.51 8.50
CA ASP A 244 29.82 11.66 7.34
C ASP A 244 30.52 13.00 7.32
N SER A 245 29.78 14.08 7.61
CA SER A 245 30.34 15.42 7.65
C SER A 245 31.42 15.57 8.71
N LEU A 246 31.19 15.03 9.92
CA LEU A 246 32.15 15.10 11.01
C LEU A 246 33.38 14.21 10.78
N ILE A 247 33.20 13.00 10.19
CA ILE A 247 34.33 12.13 9.81
C ILE A 247 35.22 12.85 8.80
N ASN A 248 34.63 13.44 7.75
CA ASN A 248 35.39 14.18 6.75
C ASN A 248 36.13 15.38 7.35
N ILE A 249 35.49 16.12 8.26
CA ILE A 249 36.12 17.24 8.99
C ILE A 249 37.33 16.70 9.80
N TYR A 250 37.17 15.61 10.54
CA TYR A 250 38.23 15.08 11.39
C TYR A 250 39.41 14.53 10.58
N VAL A 251 39.16 13.87 9.46
CA VAL A 251 40.20 13.45 8.53
C VAL A 251 40.99 14.66 8.02
N ASP A 252 40.29 15.72 7.60
CA ASP A 252 40.91 16.94 7.08
C ASP A 252 41.66 17.71 8.17
N VAL A 253 41.13 17.73 9.42
CA VAL A 253 41.79 18.34 10.59
C VAL A 253 43.10 17.62 10.87
N LEU A 254 43.04 16.27 11.04
CA LEU A 254 44.25 15.46 11.40
C LEU A 254 45.32 15.58 10.31
N ASN A 255 44.94 15.69 9.03
CA ASN A 255 45.90 15.86 7.93
C ASN A 255 46.46 17.27 7.84
N SER A 256 45.81 18.30 8.44
CA SER A 256 46.22 19.69 8.36
C SER A 256 46.76 20.26 9.67
N LEU A 257 47.02 19.40 10.68
CA LEU A 257 47.68 19.81 11.92
C LEU A 257 49.11 20.30 11.65
N ASP A 258 49.48 21.43 12.25
CA ASP A 258 50.79 21.97 12.16
C ASP A 258 51.22 22.51 13.57
N PRO A 259 52.25 21.86 14.23
CA PRO A 259 52.97 20.67 13.81
C PRO A 259 52.09 19.40 13.83
N SER A 260 52.34 18.44 12.93
CA SER A 260 51.58 17.19 12.86
C SER A 260 51.96 16.25 14.02
N PHE A 261 51.10 15.28 14.37
CA PHE A 261 51.41 14.28 15.37
C PHE A 261 52.76 13.57 15.11
N ASN A 262 53.03 13.23 13.84
CA ASN A 262 54.27 12.57 13.47
C ASN A 262 55.46 13.47 13.75
N GLN A 263 55.39 14.77 13.45
CA GLN A 263 56.49 15.73 13.76
C GLN A 263 56.70 15.85 15.27
N CYS A 264 55.62 15.92 16.05
CA CYS A 264 55.74 15.97 17.54
C CYS A 264 56.34 14.68 18.09
N ILE A 265 55.92 13.50 17.60
CA ILE A 265 56.45 12.18 18.00
C ILE A 265 57.92 12.07 17.62
N ASP A 266 58.33 12.43 16.41
CA ASP A 266 59.72 12.38 15.95
C ASP A 266 60.61 13.35 16.75
N ALA A 267 60.12 14.50 17.15
CA ALA A 267 60.84 15.44 18.01
C ALA A 267 61.05 14.86 19.40
N ALA A 268 60.01 14.25 20.00
CA ALA A 268 60.08 13.63 21.33
C ALA A 268 61.01 12.41 21.36
N LEU A 269 61.01 11.57 20.31
CA LEU A 269 61.86 10.39 20.16
C LEU A 269 63.36 10.74 20.18
N LYS A 270 63.73 11.96 19.83
CA LYS A 270 65.14 12.44 19.91
C LYS A 270 65.58 12.78 21.34
N GLN A 271 64.64 13.07 22.23
CA GLN A 271 64.89 13.54 23.61
C GLN A 271 64.67 12.43 24.67
N VAL A 272 63.80 11.44 24.38
CA VAL A 272 63.46 10.40 25.36
C VAL A 272 64.50 9.28 25.39
N GLN A 273 64.88 8.84 26.61
CA GLN A 273 65.82 7.73 26.81
C GLN A 273 65.20 6.39 26.49
N ASP A 274 63.98 6.10 26.95
CA ASP A 274 63.28 4.84 26.67
C ASP A 274 62.26 5.02 25.53
N LYS A 275 62.73 4.80 24.32
CA LYS A 275 61.95 4.93 23.08
C LYS A 275 60.83 3.89 22.94
N LEU A 276 61.01 2.68 23.49
CA LEU A 276 60.04 1.60 23.36
C LEU A 276 58.81 1.84 24.23
N THR A 277 59.03 2.23 25.50
CA THR A 277 57.95 2.61 26.40
C THR A 277 57.17 3.83 25.86
N PHE A 278 57.87 4.86 25.37
CA PHE A 278 57.22 6.01 24.77
C PHE A 278 56.32 5.63 23.55
N LEU A 279 56.83 4.81 22.63
CA LEU A 279 56.05 4.35 21.48
C LEU A 279 54.88 3.46 21.90
N HIS A 280 55.03 2.66 22.95
CA HIS A 280 53.94 1.88 23.54
C HIS A 280 52.83 2.77 24.06
N ASP A 281 53.19 3.84 24.80
CA ASP A 281 52.21 4.79 25.36
C ASP A 281 51.46 5.56 24.26
N VAL A 282 52.18 6.02 23.23
CA VAL A 282 51.56 6.66 22.06
C VAL A 282 50.57 5.70 21.37
N LYS A 283 50.96 4.44 21.18
CA LYS A 283 50.11 3.41 20.60
C LYS A 283 48.85 3.17 21.45
N GLN A 284 49.04 3.11 22.79
CA GLN A 284 47.94 2.88 23.73
C GLN A 284 46.91 4.03 23.67
N VAL A 285 47.36 5.28 23.68
CA VAL A 285 46.53 6.48 23.59
C VAL A 285 45.78 6.52 22.25
N SER A 286 46.47 6.22 21.15
CA SER A 286 45.85 6.19 19.82
C SER A 286 44.81 5.08 19.69
N LYS A 287 45.09 3.89 20.28
CA LYS A 287 44.15 2.75 20.32
C LYS A 287 42.89 3.14 21.10
N GLN A 288 43.06 3.70 22.29
CA GLN A 288 41.93 4.13 23.12
C GLN A 288 41.07 5.20 22.44
N PHE A 289 41.68 6.14 21.72
CA PHE A 289 40.94 7.14 20.92
C PHE A 289 40.13 6.46 19.81
N ALA A 290 40.75 5.52 19.06
CA ALA A 290 40.05 4.82 17.97
C ALA A 290 38.83 4.03 18.50
N GLU A 291 38.97 3.37 19.65
CA GLU A 291 37.92 2.63 20.35
C GLU A 291 36.79 3.57 20.76
N ASN A 292 37.11 4.68 21.44
CA ASN A 292 36.12 5.65 21.89
C ASN A 292 35.38 6.33 20.69
N LEU A 293 36.12 6.70 19.66
CA LEU A 293 35.56 7.34 18.46
C LEU A 293 34.60 6.36 17.73
N TRP A 294 34.99 5.08 17.65
CA TRP A 294 34.13 4.07 17.03
C TRP A 294 32.80 3.91 17.75
N ASN A 295 32.82 3.78 19.08
CA ASN A 295 31.59 3.65 19.87
C ASN A 295 30.66 4.88 19.69
N VAL A 296 31.23 6.06 19.60
CA VAL A 296 30.45 7.31 19.39
C VAL A 296 29.87 7.38 17.98
N ILE A 297 30.61 6.94 16.97
CA ILE A 297 30.14 6.84 15.59
C ILE A 297 28.97 5.85 15.49
N GLU A 298 29.08 4.68 16.09
CA GLU A 298 28.05 3.64 16.06
C GLU A 298 26.74 4.13 16.69
N GLN A 299 26.79 4.75 17.88
CA GLN A 299 25.63 5.33 18.54
C GLN A 299 24.98 6.46 17.71
N SER A 300 25.80 7.33 17.12
CA SER A 300 25.31 8.44 16.29
C SER A 300 24.72 7.95 14.97
N SER A 301 25.27 6.92 14.36
CA SER A 301 24.81 6.34 13.11
C SER A 301 23.45 5.66 13.25
N SER A 302 23.20 4.90 14.33
CA SER A 302 21.92 4.27 14.59
C SER A 302 20.80 5.31 14.77
N ALA A 303 21.04 6.36 15.52
CA ALA A 303 20.07 7.45 15.71
C ALA A 303 19.80 8.22 14.41
N TYR A 304 20.83 8.42 13.59
CA TYR A 304 20.69 9.07 12.28
C TYR A 304 19.86 8.27 11.33
N GLU A 305 20.09 6.96 11.19
CA GLU A 305 19.32 6.09 10.30
C GLU A 305 17.84 6.08 10.68
N GLN A 306 17.52 6.00 11.97
CA GLN A 306 16.14 6.08 12.43
C GLN A 306 15.49 7.42 12.07
N ALA A 307 16.18 8.54 12.32
CA ALA A 307 15.68 9.87 11.99
C ALA A 307 15.53 10.07 10.47
N SER A 308 16.49 9.60 9.67
CA SER A 308 16.45 9.66 8.21
C SER A 308 15.29 8.89 7.62
N LEU A 309 15.06 7.66 8.08
CA LEU A 309 13.97 6.81 7.63
C LEU A 309 12.59 7.40 7.98
N VAL A 310 12.43 7.93 9.21
CA VAL A 310 11.17 8.59 9.63
C VAL A 310 10.91 9.86 8.81
N LYS A 311 11.96 10.67 8.58
CA LYS A 311 11.84 11.88 7.75
C LYS A 311 11.38 11.52 6.33
N HIS A 312 11.93 10.49 5.74
CA HIS A 312 11.53 10.02 4.41
C HIS A 312 10.03 9.71 4.34
N LEU A 313 9.48 9.00 5.34
CA LEU A 313 8.04 8.73 5.40
C LEU A 313 7.19 10.00 5.39
N ASN A 314 7.63 11.04 6.12
CA ASN A 314 6.93 12.33 6.16
C ASN A 314 6.98 13.06 4.81
N THR A 315 8.00 12.83 3.98
CA THR A 315 8.11 13.44 2.63
C THR A 315 7.26 12.74 1.57
N LEU A 316 6.81 11.52 1.80
CA LEU A 316 6.05 10.74 0.81
C LEU A 316 4.65 11.29 0.53
N HIS A 317 4.12 12.19 1.38
CA HIS A 317 2.77 12.77 1.23
C HIS A 317 1.71 11.75 0.81
N CYS A 318 1.71 10.58 1.47
CA CYS A 318 0.82 9.48 1.14
C CYS A 318 -0.65 9.80 1.41
N MET A 319 -0.93 10.72 2.34
CA MET A 319 -2.30 11.10 2.71
C MET A 319 -2.76 12.26 1.83
N LYS A 320 -3.79 12.01 1.02
CA LYS A 320 -4.44 12.99 0.14
C LYS A 320 -5.88 13.21 0.57
N ASP A 321 -6.52 14.23 0.00
CA ASP A 321 -7.91 14.60 0.35
C ASP A 321 -8.90 13.51 -0.07
N GLU A 322 -8.65 12.82 -1.21
CA GLU A 322 -9.51 11.76 -1.71
C GLU A 322 -8.93 10.37 -1.40
N LEU A 323 -9.83 9.45 -1.04
CA LEU A 323 -9.47 8.08 -0.66
C LEU A 323 -8.83 7.27 -1.81
N PRO A 324 -9.35 7.30 -3.05
CA PRO A 324 -8.73 6.58 -4.17
C PRO A 324 -7.30 7.03 -4.42
N ASP A 325 -7.06 8.34 -4.40
CA ASP A 325 -5.73 8.93 -4.61
C ASP A 325 -4.76 8.56 -3.50
N THR A 326 -5.25 8.47 -2.26
CA THR A 326 -4.44 8.03 -1.11
C THR A 326 -4.02 6.58 -1.26
N ILE A 327 -4.93 5.68 -1.66
CA ILE A 327 -4.63 4.26 -1.87
C ILE A 327 -3.64 4.09 -3.02
N GLN A 328 -3.80 4.82 -4.11
CA GLN A 328 -2.87 4.80 -5.24
C GLN A 328 -1.49 5.34 -4.84
N ALA A 329 -1.43 6.43 -4.07
CA ALA A 329 -0.19 7.00 -3.56
C ALA A 329 0.55 6.02 -2.66
N LEU A 330 -0.15 5.28 -1.78
CA LEU A 330 0.45 4.22 -0.97
C LEU A 330 1.02 3.08 -1.84
N GLY A 331 0.31 2.66 -2.87
CA GLY A 331 0.81 1.64 -3.80
C GLY A 331 2.11 2.07 -4.50
N LEU A 332 2.18 3.31 -4.96
CA LEU A 332 3.38 3.87 -5.59
C LEU A 332 4.53 4.08 -4.60
N SER A 333 4.23 4.44 -3.35
CA SER A 333 5.24 4.67 -2.32
C SER A 333 5.94 3.39 -1.84
N ALA A 334 5.34 2.22 -2.02
CA ALA A 334 5.90 0.95 -1.56
C ALA A 334 7.31 0.68 -2.13
N ASN A 335 7.56 1.01 -3.41
CA ASN A 335 8.89 0.89 -4.01
C ASN A 335 9.87 1.86 -3.38
N GLN A 336 9.48 3.13 -3.21
CA GLN A 336 10.34 4.16 -2.61
C GLN A 336 10.70 3.81 -1.16
N VAL A 337 9.76 3.27 -0.39
CA VAL A 337 9.99 2.79 0.98
C VAL A 337 11.02 1.67 1.01
N MET A 338 10.95 0.73 0.06
CA MET A 338 11.92 -0.36 -0.04
C MET A 338 13.29 0.12 -0.51
N ASP A 339 13.35 1.02 -1.49
CA ASP A 339 14.61 1.60 -1.98
C ASP A 339 15.36 2.30 -0.84
N HIS A 340 14.66 3.08 0.00
CA HIS A 340 15.26 3.70 1.17
C HIS A 340 15.72 2.70 2.25
N ALA A 341 14.98 1.62 2.46
CA ALA A 341 15.40 0.55 3.36
C ALA A 341 16.69 -0.15 2.85
N LEU A 342 16.78 -0.36 1.52
CA LEU A 342 17.98 -0.90 0.88
C LEU A 342 19.17 0.07 0.92
N GLU A 343 18.91 1.37 0.77
CA GLU A 343 19.94 2.40 0.93
C GLU A 343 20.46 2.47 2.37
N ALA A 344 19.57 2.38 3.38
CA ALA A 344 19.98 2.29 4.80
C ALA A 344 20.86 1.07 5.05
N ARG A 345 20.53 -0.10 4.46
CA ARG A 345 21.38 -1.29 4.50
C ARG A 345 22.75 -1.04 3.86
N LYS A 346 22.79 -0.41 2.66
CA LYS A 346 24.06 -0.09 1.99
C LYS A 346 24.91 0.83 2.85
N ARG A 347 24.32 1.87 3.46
CA ARG A 347 25.02 2.76 4.38
C ARG A 347 25.57 1.99 5.59
N CYS A 348 24.75 1.14 6.22
CA CYS A 348 25.22 0.28 7.31
C CYS A 348 26.42 -0.57 6.91
N GLN A 349 26.41 -1.15 5.72
CA GLN A 349 27.53 -1.93 5.18
C GLN A 349 28.78 -1.07 4.96
N GLN A 350 28.62 0.11 4.37
CA GLN A 350 29.74 1.00 4.02
C GLN A 350 30.41 1.60 5.25
N PHE A 351 29.63 2.03 6.25
CA PHE A 351 30.14 2.76 7.41
C PHE A 351 30.53 1.87 8.58
N THR A 352 29.84 0.77 8.79
CA THR A 352 30.05 -0.10 9.95
C THR A 352 30.58 -1.48 9.58
N GLU A 353 30.89 -1.73 8.31
CA GLU A 353 31.21 -3.07 7.80
C GLU A 353 30.18 -4.13 8.27
N ASN A 354 28.91 -3.74 8.40
CA ASN A 354 27.79 -4.50 8.96
C ASN A 354 27.81 -4.75 10.49
N CYS A 355 28.69 -4.13 11.25
CA CYS A 355 28.66 -4.23 12.73
C CYS A 355 27.42 -3.55 13.33
N GLY A 356 26.85 -2.53 12.64
CA GLY A 356 25.65 -1.80 13.04
C GLY A 356 24.31 -2.50 12.72
N PHE A 357 24.30 -3.80 12.38
CA PHE A 357 23.06 -4.52 12.01
C PHE A 357 21.98 -4.50 13.09
N CYS A 358 22.33 -4.57 14.35
CA CYS A 358 21.37 -4.51 15.45
C CYS A 358 20.62 -3.17 15.45
N GLY A 359 21.35 -2.06 15.32
CA GLY A 359 20.77 -0.71 15.18
C GLY A 359 19.94 -0.55 13.91
N LEU A 360 20.41 -1.08 12.79
CA LEU A 360 19.66 -1.08 11.53
C LEU A 360 18.32 -1.82 11.63
N LEU A 361 18.29 -2.99 12.26
CA LEU A 361 17.05 -3.76 12.46
C LEU A 361 16.05 -3.01 13.33
N ILE A 362 16.50 -2.31 14.37
CA ILE A 362 15.65 -1.45 15.21
C ILE A 362 15.07 -0.31 14.37
N ALA A 363 15.90 0.37 13.59
CA ALA A 363 15.48 1.47 12.71
C ALA A 363 14.47 0.99 11.64
N LEU A 364 14.72 -0.14 10.99
CA LEU A 364 13.81 -0.72 10.00
C LEU A 364 12.48 -1.16 10.61
N ARG A 365 12.48 -1.74 11.82
CA ARG A 365 11.24 -2.08 12.54
C ARG A 365 10.39 -0.84 12.80
N ALA A 366 10.98 0.23 13.31
CA ALA A 366 10.29 1.49 13.55
C ALA A 366 9.76 2.11 12.24
N TYR A 367 10.54 2.06 11.18
CA TYR A 367 10.20 2.56 9.85
C TYR A 367 8.98 1.86 9.26
N PHE A 368 9.01 0.54 9.15
CA PHE A 368 7.90 -0.25 8.62
C PHE A 368 6.65 -0.22 9.50
N SER A 369 6.81 -0.15 10.82
CA SER A 369 5.69 0.01 11.75
C SER A 369 4.97 1.34 11.57
N THR A 370 5.73 2.42 11.36
CA THR A 370 5.17 3.75 11.04
C THR A 370 4.46 3.73 9.69
N TYR A 371 5.05 3.09 8.68
CA TYR A 371 4.44 2.93 7.36
C TYR A 371 3.14 2.12 7.41
N ALA A 372 3.09 1.02 8.16
CA ALA A 372 1.87 0.26 8.43
C ALA A 372 0.78 1.12 9.09
N GLY A 373 1.18 2.12 9.87
CA GLY A 373 0.28 3.09 10.48
C GLY A 373 -0.55 3.87 9.46
N TYR A 374 0.01 4.25 8.31
CA TYR A 374 -0.73 4.94 7.23
C TYR A 374 -1.86 4.08 6.66
N PHE A 375 -1.61 2.79 6.43
CA PHE A 375 -2.64 1.84 5.98
C PHE A 375 -3.77 1.70 7.00
N ARG A 376 -3.44 1.60 8.31
CA ARG A 376 -4.44 1.50 9.39
C ARG A 376 -5.28 2.77 9.51
N GLN A 377 -4.70 3.93 9.26
CA GLN A 377 -5.43 5.19 9.31
C GLN A 377 -6.50 5.23 8.20
N ILE A 378 -6.21 4.73 7.02
CA ILE A 378 -7.17 4.61 5.92
C ILE A 378 -8.27 3.63 6.28
N ASP A 379 -7.93 2.46 6.78
CA ASP A 379 -8.90 1.44 7.16
C ASP A 379 -9.89 1.94 8.24
N ARG A 380 -9.41 2.70 9.21
CA ARG A 380 -10.24 3.29 10.28
C ARG A 380 -11.09 4.48 9.83
N SER A 381 -10.65 5.23 8.82
CA SER A 381 -11.43 6.37 8.29
C SER A 381 -12.69 5.95 7.54
N LYS A 382 -12.85 4.66 7.29
CA LYS A 382 -13.93 4.05 6.52
C LYS A 382 -15.22 3.86 7.33
N ARG A 383 -15.95 4.92 7.60
CA ARG A 383 -17.42 4.87 7.65
C ARG A 383 -17.96 5.08 6.23
N LEU A 384 -17.58 4.20 5.32
CA LEU A 384 -17.87 4.32 3.91
C LEU A 384 -19.25 3.73 3.61
N LYS A 385 -19.96 4.37 2.68
CA LYS A 385 -21.17 3.79 2.08
C LYS A 385 -20.78 2.44 1.46
N GLU A 386 -21.51 1.41 1.82
CA GLU A 386 -21.36 0.04 1.31
C GLU A 386 -21.74 0.02 -0.18
N ASN A 387 -20.76 0.07 -1.04
CA ASN A 387 -20.92 0.02 -2.50
C ASN A 387 -19.72 -0.68 -3.16
N TRP A 388 -19.90 -1.06 -4.43
CA TRP A 388 -18.88 -1.75 -5.21
C TRP A 388 -17.56 -0.99 -5.35
N ASN A 389 -17.60 0.35 -5.40
CA ASN A 389 -16.40 1.17 -5.46
C ASN A 389 -15.57 1.01 -4.17
N THR A 390 -16.23 1.04 -3.01
CA THR A 390 -15.57 0.81 -1.71
C THR A 390 -14.99 -0.60 -1.61
N PHE A 391 -15.69 -1.59 -2.15
CA PHE A 391 -15.20 -2.96 -2.26
C PHE A 391 -13.89 -3.03 -3.07
N GLN A 392 -13.87 -2.45 -4.28
CA GLN A 392 -12.68 -2.42 -5.12
C GLN A 392 -11.51 -1.69 -4.46
N LEU A 393 -11.77 -0.55 -3.79
CA LEU A 393 -10.77 0.18 -3.04
C LEU A 393 -10.20 -0.64 -1.87
N SER A 394 -11.04 -1.42 -1.19
CA SER A 394 -10.60 -2.30 -0.11
C SER A 394 -9.69 -3.43 -0.62
N PHE A 395 -10.02 -4.03 -1.76
CA PHE A 395 -9.17 -5.01 -2.41
C PHE A 395 -7.84 -4.41 -2.90
N SER A 396 -7.86 -3.20 -3.45
CA SER A 396 -6.64 -2.48 -3.83
C SER A 396 -5.74 -2.23 -2.61
N LEU A 397 -6.33 -1.84 -1.47
CA LEU A 397 -5.58 -1.65 -0.23
C LEU A 397 -4.98 -2.96 0.29
N LEU A 398 -5.75 -4.06 0.19
CA LEU A 398 -5.28 -5.40 0.55
C LEU A 398 -4.11 -5.83 -0.35
N GLN A 399 -4.22 -5.59 -1.66
CA GLN A 399 -3.15 -5.85 -2.64
C GLN A 399 -1.88 -5.08 -2.30
N HIS A 400 -1.98 -3.78 -2.02
CA HIS A 400 -0.81 -2.97 -1.65
C HIS A 400 -0.18 -3.41 -0.34
N SER A 401 -0.99 -3.82 0.65
CA SER A 401 -0.49 -4.40 1.90
C SER A 401 0.30 -5.69 1.67
N GLY A 402 -0.20 -6.54 0.76
CA GLY A 402 0.48 -7.78 0.36
C GLY A 402 1.76 -7.53 -0.44
N ASP A 403 1.82 -6.49 -1.28
CA ASP A 403 3.02 -6.10 -2.00
C ASP A 403 4.14 -5.68 -1.04
N VAL A 404 3.80 -4.88 -0.01
CA VAL A 404 4.77 -4.51 1.03
C VAL A 404 5.22 -5.75 1.81
N LEU A 405 4.31 -6.66 2.15
CA LEU A 405 4.64 -7.89 2.86
C LEU A 405 5.63 -8.77 2.07
N LEU A 406 5.40 -8.95 0.77
CA LEU A 406 6.31 -9.67 -0.12
C LEU A 406 7.70 -9.02 -0.15
N LYS A 407 7.75 -7.71 -0.28
CA LYS A 407 9.00 -6.95 -0.32
C LYS A 407 9.76 -7.02 1.00
N VAL A 408 9.05 -6.93 2.13
CA VAL A 408 9.65 -7.12 3.47
C VAL A 408 10.25 -8.52 3.62
N GLN A 409 9.54 -9.57 3.16
CA GLN A 409 10.05 -10.93 3.17
C GLN A 409 11.29 -11.10 2.27
N HIS A 410 11.34 -10.41 1.14
CA HIS A 410 12.51 -10.41 0.27
C HIS A 410 13.70 -9.69 0.93
N LEU A 411 13.46 -8.51 1.50
CA LEU A 411 14.48 -7.77 2.25
C LEU A 411 15.03 -8.60 3.41
N GLU A 412 14.17 -9.30 4.13
CA GLU A 412 14.58 -10.17 5.23
C GLU A 412 15.51 -11.30 4.77
N LYS A 413 15.20 -11.94 3.63
CA LYS A 413 16.08 -12.96 3.04
C LYS A 413 17.44 -12.37 2.70
N GLU A 414 17.49 -11.18 2.12
CA GLU A 414 18.74 -10.49 1.81
C GLU A 414 19.53 -10.12 3.05
N LEU A 415 18.88 -9.64 4.12
CA LEU A 415 19.52 -9.35 5.40
C LEU A 415 20.08 -10.62 6.04
N THR A 416 19.30 -11.71 6.02
CA THR A 416 19.73 -13.02 6.52
C THR A 416 20.97 -13.53 5.79
N MET A 417 20.98 -13.45 4.46
CA MET A 417 22.15 -13.84 3.66
C MET A 417 23.38 -12.99 4.01
N SER A 418 23.19 -11.68 4.19
CA SER A 418 24.29 -10.79 4.59
C SER A 418 24.86 -11.14 5.97
N ILE A 419 24.02 -11.50 6.94
CA ILE A 419 24.46 -11.93 8.28
C ILE A 419 25.21 -13.27 8.21
N LEU A 420 24.73 -14.21 7.38
CA LEU A 420 25.43 -15.50 7.18
C LEU A 420 26.81 -15.32 6.53
N GLU A 421 26.96 -14.36 5.61
CA GLU A 421 28.26 -14.02 5.03
C GLU A 421 29.26 -13.50 6.07
N LEU A 422 28.79 -12.80 7.08
CA LEU A 422 29.62 -12.28 8.18
C LEU A 422 30.15 -13.38 9.11
N ASN A 423 29.47 -14.52 9.18
CA ASN A 423 29.89 -15.64 10.03
C ASN A 423 31.04 -16.46 9.44
N LYS A 424 31.61 -16.10 8.28
CA LYS A 424 32.79 -16.77 7.72
C LYS A 424 34.01 -16.53 8.61
N PRO A 425 34.88 -17.56 8.81
CA PRO A 425 35.98 -17.51 9.83
C PRO A 425 36.94 -16.34 9.64
N ASN A 426 37.13 -15.84 8.42
CA ASN A 426 38.02 -14.70 8.16
C ASN A 426 37.40 -13.34 8.55
N THR A 427 36.08 -13.27 8.71
CA THR A 427 35.37 -12.06 9.05
C THR A 427 35.13 -11.95 10.57
N SER A 428 34.88 -13.07 11.24
CA SER A 428 34.60 -13.11 12.69
C SER A 428 35.73 -12.58 13.57
N ILE A 429 37.00 -12.70 13.11
CA ILE A 429 38.14 -12.15 13.83
C ILE A 429 38.16 -10.61 13.78
N LYS A 430 37.72 -10.01 12.66
CA LYS A 430 37.62 -8.56 12.52
C LYS A 430 36.59 -7.97 13.46
N PHE A 431 35.41 -8.61 13.62
CA PHE A 431 34.33 -8.07 14.45
C PHE A 431 34.67 -7.97 15.94
N LYS A 432 35.44 -8.92 16.48
CA LYS A 432 35.96 -8.87 17.88
C LYS A 432 36.86 -7.66 18.12
N HIS A 433 37.42 -7.09 17.06
CA HIS A 433 38.24 -5.89 17.15
C HIS A 433 37.43 -4.59 16.98
N PHE A 434 36.22 -4.65 16.38
CA PHE A 434 35.38 -3.51 16.12
C PHE A 434 34.26 -3.31 17.16
N LEU A 435 33.66 -4.38 17.66
CA LEU A 435 32.65 -4.33 18.72
C LEU A 435 33.33 -4.45 20.09
N LEU A 436 33.65 -3.32 20.66
CA LEU A 436 34.43 -3.23 21.90
C LEU A 436 33.56 -3.19 23.15
N ASP A 437 32.30 -2.81 23.01
CA ASP A 437 31.31 -2.88 24.07
C ASP A 437 30.80 -4.31 24.24
N ALA A 438 30.90 -4.84 25.46
CA ALA A 438 30.54 -6.22 25.78
C ALA A 438 29.02 -6.48 25.60
N GLU A 439 28.18 -5.46 25.69
CA GLU A 439 26.73 -5.59 25.46
C GLU A 439 26.43 -5.68 23.98
N ASN A 440 26.95 -4.80 23.16
CA ASN A 440 26.77 -4.80 21.70
C ASN A 440 27.36 -6.08 21.08
N LEU A 441 28.47 -6.57 21.59
CA LEU A 441 29.06 -7.85 21.15
C LEU A 441 28.12 -9.02 21.46
N LYS A 442 27.51 -9.06 22.64
CA LYS A 442 26.57 -10.13 23.04
C LYS A 442 25.29 -10.07 22.18
N GLU A 443 24.76 -8.89 21.90
CA GLU A 443 23.60 -8.73 21.02
C GLU A 443 23.93 -9.23 19.61
N TYR A 444 25.09 -8.87 19.09
CA TYR A 444 25.54 -9.28 17.76
C TYR A 444 25.80 -10.80 17.68
N GLU A 445 26.48 -11.38 18.68
CA GLU A 445 26.67 -12.84 18.77
C GLU A 445 25.35 -13.59 18.91
N SER A 446 24.39 -13.04 19.66
CA SER A 446 23.01 -13.55 19.76
C SER A 446 22.30 -13.51 18.42
N LEU A 447 22.42 -12.41 17.65
CA LEU A 447 21.83 -12.27 16.32
C LEU A 447 22.40 -13.31 15.35
N ILE A 448 23.73 -13.48 15.31
CA ILE A 448 24.39 -14.49 14.47
C ILE A 448 23.92 -15.89 14.86
N LYS A 449 23.87 -16.19 16.15
CA LYS A 449 23.45 -17.49 16.67
C LYS A 449 22.01 -17.81 16.29
N CYS A 450 21.09 -16.85 16.42
CA CYS A 450 19.71 -16.98 16.00
C CYS A 450 19.59 -17.30 14.50
N VAL A 451 20.39 -16.68 13.66
CA VAL A 451 20.37 -16.90 12.20
C VAL A 451 21.02 -18.22 11.81
N THR A 452 22.08 -18.66 12.50
CA THR A 452 22.83 -19.89 12.16
C THR A 452 22.18 -21.16 12.68
N GLU A 453 21.55 -21.13 13.85
CA GLU A 453 20.91 -22.31 14.46
C GLU A 453 19.55 -22.64 13.79
N GLY A 454 19.14 -21.86 12.79
CA GLY A 454 17.90 -22.14 12.05
C GLY A 454 16.65 -22.12 12.92
N THR A 455 16.72 -21.56 14.13
CA THR A 455 15.53 -21.25 14.90
C THR A 455 14.70 -20.30 14.03
N GLN A 456 13.42 -20.64 13.77
CA GLN A 456 12.49 -19.93 12.89
C GLN A 456 12.21 -18.47 13.33
N LEU A 457 13.17 -17.80 13.91
CA LEU A 457 13.07 -16.41 14.31
C LEU A 457 13.40 -15.52 13.11
N SER A 458 12.33 -15.03 12.48
CA SER A 458 12.37 -14.00 11.47
C SER A 458 12.99 -12.72 12.04
N LEU A 459 13.97 -12.13 11.34
CA LEU A 459 14.63 -10.87 11.74
C LEU A 459 13.63 -9.71 11.83
N LEU A 460 12.64 -9.70 10.96
CA LEU A 460 11.56 -8.71 10.88
C LEU A 460 10.21 -9.30 11.31
N ASP A 461 10.19 -10.31 12.17
CA ASP A 461 8.99 -11.02 12.64
C ASP A 461 7.91 -10.04 13.17
N TYR A 462 8.31 -9.01 13.91
CA TYR A 462 7.40 -8.00 14.39
C TYR A 462 6.71 -7.26 13.23
N VAL A 463 7.47 -6.86 12.20
CA VAL A 463 6.95 -6.16 11.01
C VAL A 463 6.02 -7.09 10.23
N THR A 464 6.43 -8.33 10.00
CA THR A 464 5.64 -9.35 9.31
C THR A 464 4.31 -9.60 10.03
N LYS A 465 4.32 -9.72 11.36
CA LYS A 465 3.11 -9.86 12.17
C LYS A 465 2.20 -8.63 12.10
N GLU A 466 2.77 -7.42 12.09
CA GLU A 466 2.00 -6.19 11.93
C GLU A 466 1.30 -6.12 10.58
N PHE A 467 1.99 -6.44 9.48
CA PHE A 467 1.39 -6.47 8.14
C PHE A 467 0.40 -7.62 7.96
N ASN A 468 0.64 -8.80 8.54
CA ASN A 468 -0.34 -9.90 8.56
C ASN A 468 -1.62 -9.47 9.28
N LYS A 469 -1.50 -8.82 10.43
CA LYS A 469 -2.65 -8.26 11.15
C LYS A 469 -3.37 -7.20 10.32
N LEU A 470 -2.63 -6.31 9.67
CA LEU A 470 -3.19 -5.31 8.77
C LEU A 470 -3.98 -5.96 7.62
N CYS A 471 -3.41 -6.99 6.97
CA CYS A 471 -4.12 -7.76 5.93
C CYS A 471 -5.42 -8.38 6.47
N THR A 472 -5.40 -8.91 7.69
CA THR A 472 -6.59 -9.47 8.35
C THR A 472 -7.64 -8.40 8.60
N ASP A 473 -7.25 -7.24 9.13
CA ASP A 473 -8.16 -6.12 9.42
C ASP A 473 -8.80 -5.58 8.13
N VAL A 474 -8.00 -5.37 7.07
CA VAL A 474 -8.48 -4.91 5.75
C VAL A 474 -9.39 -5.94 5.10
N HIS A 475 -9.06 -7.23 5.16
CA HIS A 475 -9.91 -8.30 4.63
C HIS A 475 -11.25 -8.36 5.37
N HIS A 476 -11.23 -8.21 6.70
CA HIS A 476 -12.45 -8.16 7.49
C HIS A 476 -13.34 -6.97 7.08
N THR A 477 -12.73 -5.79 6.88
CA THR A 477 -13.44 -4.62 6.35
C THR A 477 -14.00 -4.89 4.95
N THR A 478 -13.23 -5.52 4.06
CA THR A 478 -13.68 -5.91 2.72
C THR A 478 -14.89 -6.85 2.78
N TYR A 479 -14.83 -7.83 3.68
CA TYR A 479 -15.95 -8.74 3.92
C TYR A 479 -17.19 -8.00 4.43
N GLN A 480 -17.04 -7.08 5.36
CA GLN A 480 -18.15 -6.28 5.90
C GLN A 480 -18.80 -5.40 4.81
N VAL A 481 -18.01 -4.80 3.92
CA VAL A 481 -18.53 -4.00 2.79
C VAL A 481 -19.41 -4.84 1.87
N VAL A 482 -19.04 -6.09 1.59
CA VAL A 482 -19.86 -7.01 0.78
C VAL A 482 -21.08 -7.49 1.56
N PHE A 483 -20.91 -7.77 2.83
CA PHE A 483 -21.96 -8.38 3.66
C PHE A 483 -23.02 -7.37 4.11
N GLY A 484 -22.70 -6.09 4.22
CA GLY A 484 -23.59 -5.05 4.70
C GLY A 484 -24.90 -4.94 3.92
N PRO A 485 -24.91 -4.77 2.58
CA PRO A 485 -26.12 -4.75 1.77
C PRO A 485 -26.97 -6.01 1.93
N VAL A 486 -26.34 -7.17 1.98
CA VAL A 486 -27.03 -8.45 2.19
C VAL A 486 -27.65 -8.52 3.58
N SER A 487 -26.91 -8.07 4.60
CA SER A 487 -27.43 -8.01 5.98
C SER A 487 -28.66 -7.12 6.09
N ALA A 488 -28.65 -5.96 5.40
CA ALA A 488 -29.80 -5.05 5.38
C ALA A 488 -31.05 -5.69 4.76
N HIS A 489 -30.89 -6.47 3.69
CA HIS A 489 -32.01 -7.21 3.10
C HIS A 489 -32.47 -8.37 4.00
N LEU A 490 -31.56 -9.04 4.69
CA LEU A 490 -31.90 -10.12 5.62
C LEU A 490 -32.60 -9.61 6.90
N GLU A 491 -32.40 -8.35 7.30
CA GLU A 491 -33.15 -7.74 8.43
C GLU A 491 -34.66 -7.75 8.19
N ILE A 492 -35.08 -7.61 6.92
CA ILE A 492 -36.50 -7.62 6.53
C ILE A 492 -37.14 -8.95 6.91
N VAL A 493 -36.40 -10.06 6.88
CA VAL A 493 -36.92 -11.40 7.23
C VAL A 493 -37.44 -11.46 8.66
N SER A 494 -36.72 -10.89 9.61
CA SER A 494 -37.10 -10.90 11.03
C SER A 494 -38.14 -9.82 11.37
N ALA A 495 -38.16 -8.70 10.64
CA ALA A 495 -39.01 -7.54 10.91
C ALA A 495 -40.40 -7.64 10.26
N SER A 496 -40.60 -8.57 9.34
CA SER A 496 -41.84 -8.66 8.57
C SER A 496 -42.98 -9.31 9.36
N GLU A 497 -43.99 -8.53 9.67
CA GLU A 497 -45.26 -9.02 10.27
C GLU A 497 -46.06 -9.92 9.27
N THR A 498 -45.71 -9.92 8.00
CA THR A 498 -46.38 -10.70 6.95
C THR A 498 -46.30 -12.21 7.15
N TRP A 499 -45.26 -12.72 7.87
CA TRP A 499 -45.12 -14.14 8.17
C TRP A 499 -46.23 -14.73 9.04
N ALA A 500 -46.83 -13.90 9.89
CA ALA A 500 -47.97 -14.29 10.75
C ALA A 500 -49.31 -14.18 10.03
N GLN A 501 -49.43 -13.17 9.11
CA GLN A 501 -50.68 -12.80 8.44
C GLN A 501 -50.80 -13.37 7.03
N PHE A 502 -49.87 -14.21 6.57
CA PHE A 502 -49.92 -14.84 5.26
C PHE A 502 -51.08 -15.82 5.21
N ASP A 503 -52.28 -15.27 5.16
CA ASP A 503 -53.52 -16.01 5.06
C ASP A 503 -53.75 -16.25 3.53
N GLY A 504 -53.72 -17.50 3.12
CA GLY A 504 -54.08 -17.89 1.74
C GLY A 504 -55.52 -17.59 1.36
N SER A 505 -56.27 -16.90 2.26
CA SER A 505 -57.68 -16.56 2.11
C SER A 505 -57.99 -15.42 1.17
N SER A 506 -57.03 -14.58 0.80
CA SER A 506 -57.29 -13.50 -0.21
C SER A 506 -57.36 -13.99 -1.67
N LEU A 507 -57.15 -15.29 -1.91
CA LEU A 507 -57.20 -15.92 -3.23
C LEU A 507 -58.36 -16.90 -3.43
N HIS A 508 -59.40 -16.83 -2.58
CA HIS A 508 -60.54 -17.76 -2.67
C HIS A 508 -61.50 -17.52 -3.85
N ASN A 509 -61.14 -16.75 -4.85
CA ASN A 509 -61.99 -16.52 -6.03
C ASN A 509 -61.34 -16.79 -7.39
N SER A 510 -60.39 -17.68 -7.50
CA SER A 510 -59.93 -18.15 -8.78
C SER A 510 -59.46 -19.58 -8.70
N ASP A 511 -60.00 -20.43 -9.59
CA ASP A 511 -59.55 -21.80 -9.91
C ASP A 511 -58.10 -21.89 -10.44
N LEU A 512 -57.20 -21.06 -9.94
CA LEU A 512 -55.80 -21.10 -10.27
C LEU A 512 -55.10 -22.08 -9.31
N PRO A 513 -54.33 -23.03 -9.85
CA PRO A 513 -53.59 -23.95 -9.03
C PRO A 513 -52.61 -23.20 -8.11
N ASP A 514 -52.44 -23.69 -6.91
CA ASP A 514 -51.54 -23.28 -5.82
C ASP A 514 -50.03 -23.19 -6.23
N TYR A 515 -49.71 -22.81 -7.48
CA TYR A 515 -48.41 -23.07 -8.14
C TYR A 515 -47.46 -21.93 -8.27
N SER A 516 -47.71 -20.74 -7.74
CA SER A 516 -46.72 -19.66 -7.94
C SER A 516 -46.36 -18.91 -6.67
N PHE A 517 -45.64 -19.59 -5.78
CA PHE A 517 -44.77 -18.86 -4.89
C PHE A 517 -43.57 -18.36 -5.72
N SER A 518 -43.58 -17.11 -6.16
CA SER A 518 -42.39 -16.44 -6.65
C SER A 518 -41.47 -16.08 -5.47
N PRO A 519 -40.14 -16.14 -5.62
CA PRO A 519 -39.22 -15.66 -4.57
C PRO A 519 -39.55 -14.21 -4.20
N GLN A 520 -39.46 -13.88 -2.93
CA GLN A 520 -39.72 -12.53 -2.44
C GLN A 520 -38.63 -11.55 -2.90
N GLU A 521 -38.94 -10.25 -2.88
CA GLU A 521 -38.04 -9.21 -3.39
C GLU A 521 -36.69 -9.21 -2.66
N TYR A 522 -36.68 -9.35 -1.32
CA TYR A 522 -35.43 -9.33 -0.55
C TYR A 522 -34.45 -10.42 -1.00
N ILE A 523 -34.95 -11.63 -1.32
CA ILE A 523 -34.06 -12.74 -1.70
C ILE A 523 -33.64 -12.66 -3.16
N THR A 524 -34.48 -12.09 -4.03
CA THR A 524 -34.09 -11.82 -5.43
C THR A 524 -33.02 -10.74 -5.51
N GLN A 525 -33.08 -9.70 -4.68
CA GLN A 525 -32.04 -8.68 -4.57
C GLN A 525 -30.73 -9.25 -4.04
N ILE A 526 -30.77 -10.11 -3.02
CA ILE A 526 -29.59 -10.83 -2.54
C ILE A 526 -29.01 -11.71 -3.64
N GLY A 527 -29.84 -12.45 -4.37
CA GLY A 527 -29.42 -13.30 -5.47
C GLY A 527 -28.73 -12.53 -6.60
N GLN A 528 -29.32 -11.41 -7.01
CA GLN A 528 -28.73 -10.53 -8.02
C GLN A 528 -27.39 -9.96 -7.56
N TYR A 529 -27.32 -9.47 -6.32
CA TYR A 529 -26.08 -8.95 -5.74
C TYR A 529 -24.96 -10.03 -5.71
N LEU A 530 -25.29 -11.26 -5.37
CA LEU A 530 -24.35 -12.37 -5.39
C LEU A 530 -23.85 -12.73 -6.78
N LEU A 531 -24.72 -12.65 -7.81
CA LEU A 531 -24.35 -12.92 -9.20
C LEU A 531 -23.45 -11.81 -9.80
N GLU A 532 -23.52 -10.59 -9.27
CA GLU A 532 -22.64 -9.47 -9.67
C GLU A 532 -21.24 -9.57 -9.04
N LEU A 533 -21.11 -10.20 -7.86
CA LEU A 533 -19.86 -10.25 -7.10
C LEU A 533 -18.66 -10.84 -7.87
N PRO A 534 -18.79 -11.92 -8.69
CA PRO A 534 -17.67 -12.44 -9.48
C PRO A 534 -17.09 -11.40 -10.45
N GLN A 535 -17.91 -10.54 -11.06
CA GLN A 535 -17.45 -9.50 -11.99
C GLN A 535 -16.56 -8.47 -11.28
N HIS A 536 -16.88 -8.15 -10.02
CA HIS A 536 -16.07 -7.23 -9.20
C HIS A 536 -14.82 -7.89 -8.63
N LEU A 537 -14.77 -9.22 -8.54
CA LEU A 537 -13.58 -9.99 -8.14
C LEU A 537 -12.61 -10.25 -9.30
N GLU A 538 -13.10 -10.24 -10.54
CA GLU A 538 -12.31 -10.56 -11.73
C GLU A 538 -10.99 -9.79 -11.83
N PRO A 539 -10.95 -8.45 -11.64
CA PRO A 539 -9.71 -7.68 -11.76
C PRO A 539 -8.61 -8.09 -10.77
N PHE A 540 -8.99 -8.70 -9.64
CA PHE A 540 -8.11 -8.95 -8.50
C PHE A 540 -7.71 -10.43 -8.36
N LEU A 541 -8.65 -11.35 -8.51
CA LEU A 541 -8.48 -12.75 -8.11
C LEU A 541 -8.49 -13.76 -9.26
N PHE A 542 -8.86 -13.35 -10.47
CA PHE A 542 -8.86 -14.22 -11.65
C PHE A 542 -7.56 -14.12 -12.47
N LYS A 543 -6.69 -13.14 -12.17
CA LYS A 543 -5.34 -13.03 -12.74
C LYS A 543 -4.32 -13.34 -11.66
N GLU A 544 -3.15 -13.85 -12.07
CA GLU A 544 -2.05 -14.05 -11.14
C GLU A 544 -1.64 -12.70 -10.51
N ASN A 545 -1.84 -12.59 -9.21
CA ASN A 545 -1.48 -11.43 -8.42
C ASN A 545 -0.71 -11.88 -7.17
N PRO A 546 0.64 -11.97 -7.24
CA PRO A 546 1.46 -12.47 -6.14
C PRO A 546 1.26 -11.69 -4.84
N ALA A 547 1.08 -10.36 -4.94
CA ALA A 547 0.87 -9.51 -3.78
C ALA A 547 -0.43 -9.85 -3.04
N LEU A 548 -1.52 -9.97 -3.77
CA LEU A 548 -2.81 -10.31 -3.19
C LEU A 548 -2.83 -11.76 -2.69
N THR A 549 -2.20 -12.67 -3.42
CA THR A 549 -2.02 -14.07 -2.98
C THR A 549 -1.27 -14.15 -1.65
N CYS A 550 -0.18 -13.38 -1.50
CA CYS A 550 0.58 -13.31 -0.26
C CYS A 550 -0.30 -12.76 0.89
N ALA A 551 -1.04 -11.67 0.65
CA ALA A 551 -1.93 -11.11 1.65
C ALA A 551 -3.01 -12.10 2.11
N LEU A 552 -3.69 -12.78 1.18
CA LEU A 552 -4.75 -13.74 1.50
C LEU A 552 -4.21 -14.98 2.23
N LYS A 553 -3.09 -15.54 1.79
CA LYS A 553 -2.44 -16.68 2.47
C LYS A 553 -1.99 -16.35 3.89
N ALA A 554 -1.66 -15.08 4.17
CA ALA A 554 -1.31 -14.62 5.50
C ALA A 554 -2.50 -14.49 6.46
N ILE A 555 -3.74 -14.43 5.94
CA ILE A 555 -4.95 -14.19 6.72
C ILE A 555 -5.52 -15.49 7.29
N ASP A 556 -5.64 -16.54 6.46
CA ASP A 556 -6.35 -17.75 6.82
C ASP A 556 -5.75 -18.98 6.12
N GLN A 557 -5.76 -20.11 6.86
CA GLN A 557 -5.27 -21.39 6.39
C GLN A 557 -6.03 -21.89 5.13
N GLU A 558 -7.33 -21.59 5.02
CA GLU A 558 -8.11 -21.97 3.82
C GLU A 558 -7.53 -21.36 2.52
N TYR A 559 -6.99 -20.12 2.60
CA TYR A 559 -6.29 -19.49 1.47
C TYR A 559 -4.87 -20.04 1.29
N ALA A 560 -4.20 -20.45 2.38
CA ALA A 560 -2.87 -21.04 2.31
C ALA A 560 -2.89 -22.42 1.62
N ASP A 561 -3.94 -23.20 1.89
CA ASP A 561 -4.14 -24.56 1.33
C ASP A 561 -4.83 -24.53 -0.05
N ALA A 562 -5.09 -23.34 -0.62
CA ALA A 562 -5.74 -23.18 -1.91
C ALA A 562 -4.95 -23.90 -3.02
N PRO A 563 -5.62 -24.66 -3.91
CA PRO A 563 -4.96 -25.28 -5.05
C PRO A 563 -4.40 -24.21 -6.00
N ASP A 564 -3.26 -24.50 -6.59
CA ASP A 564 -2.54 -23.58 -7.50
C ASP A 564 -3.21 -23.59 -8.90
N ARG A 565 -4.42 -23.03 -8.97
CA ARG A 565 -5.22 -22.88 -10.20
C ARG A 565 -5.84 -21.48 -10.24
N GLU A 566 -6.03 -20.96 -11.44
CA GLU A 566 -6.71 -19.68 -11.64
C GLU A 566 -8.10 -19.68 -10.97
N GLY A 567 -8.43 -18.58 -10.30
CA GLY A 567 -9.72 -18.39 -9.65
C GLY A 567 -9.94 -19.16 -8.33
N ALA A 568 -8.98 -19.97 -7.85
CA ALA A 568 -9.15 -20.70 -6.59
C ALA A 568 -9.37 -19.77 -5.39
N LEU A 569 -8.63 -18.69 -5.31
CA LEU A 569 -8.76 -17.67 -4.24
C LEU A 569 -10.10 -16.94 -4.32
N ALA A 570 -10.59 -16.65 -5.55
CA ALA A 570 -11.90 -16.05 -5.75
C ALA A 570 -13.01 -17.00 -5.28
N GLN A 571 -12.89 -18.29 -5.58
CA GLN A 571 -13.86 -19.30 -5.16
C GLN A 571 -13.90 -19.44 -3.63
N ILE A 572 -12.74 -19.40 -2.94
CA ILE A 572 -12.68 -19.43 -1.47
C ILE A 572 -13.34 -18.18 -0.88
N PHE A 573 -13.07 -16.98 -1.44
CA PHE A 573 -13.71 -15.75 -1.00
C PHE A 573 -15.23 -15.83 -1.16
N LEU A 574 -15.73 -16.23 -2.33
CA LEU A 574 -17.14 -16.44 -2.60
C LEU A 574 -17.77 -17.46 -1.64
N GLN A 575 -17.10 -18.56 -1.35
CA GLN A 575 -17.55 -19.56 -0.38
C GLN A 575 -17.69 -18.98 1.03
N LYS A 576 -16.73 -18.15 1.47
CA LYS A 576 -16.79 -17.46 2.78
C LYS A 576 -17.97 -16.50 2.86
N VAL A 577 -18.18 -15.70 1.81
CA VAL A 577 -19.34 -14.79 1.72
C VAL A 577 -20.64 -15.60 1.75
N ALA A 578 -20.77 -16.62 0.93
CA ALA A 578 -21.96 -17.47 0.87
C ALA A 578 -22.25 -18.18 2.21
N ARG A 579 -21.22 -18.70 2.88
CA ARG A 579 -21.33 -19.30 4.22
C ARG A 579 -21.85 -18.31 5.25
N GLY A 580 -21.33 -17.07 5.22
CA GLY A 580 -21.81 -15.97 6.07
C GLY A 580 -23.28 -15.64 5.83
N ILE A 581 -23.68 -15.52 4.55
CA ILE A 581 -25.08 -15.26 4.14
C ILE A 581 -26.00 -16.36 4.62
N CYS A 582 -25.65 -17.62 4.35
CA CYS A 582 -26.45 -18.77 4.79
C CYS A 582 -26.65 -18.83 6.30
N ASN A 583 -25.57 -18.56 7.06
CA ASN A 583 -25.63 -18.57 8.53
C ASN A 583 -26.48 -17.41 9.05
N SER A 584 -26.29 -16.20 8.51
CA SER A 584 -27.11 -15.03 8.90
C SER A 584 -28.58 -15.24 8.54
N PHE A 585 -28.86 -15.78 7.36
CA PHE A 585 -30.24 -16.09 6.95
C PHE A 585 -30.87 -17.12 7.90
N ALA A 586 -30.17 -18.19 8.26
CA ALA A 586 -30.66 -19.18 9.22
C ALA A 586 -30.95 -18.54 10.60
N GLU A 587 -30.12 -17.63 11.08
CA GLU A 587 -30.36 -16.91 12.32
C GLU A 587 -31.57 -15.97 12.25
N LYS A 588 -31.73 -15.23 11.14
CA LYS A 588 -32.89 -14.37 10.92
C LYS A 588 -34.19 -15.15 10.83
N VAL A 589 -34.19 -16.31 10.17
CA VAL A 589 -35.35 -17.23 10.15
C VAL A 589 -35.73 -17.66 11.56
N LEU A 590 -34.75 -18.05 12.39
CA LEU A 590 -35.02 -18.44 13.78
C LEU A 590 -35.49 -17.30 14.67
N SER A 591 -35.29 -16.06 14.27
CA SER A 591 -35.77 -14.87 15.01
C SER A 591 -37.18 -14.41 14.62
N ILE A 592 -37.82 -15.08 13.64
CA ILE A 592 -39.23 -14.85 13.29
C ILE A 592 -40.10 -15.21 14.51
N SER A 593 -41.05 -14.34 14.88
CA SER A 593 -41.91 -14.56 16.06
C SER A 593 -42.97 -15.64 15.80
N THR A 594 -43.60 -15.63 14.61
CA THR A 594 -44.69 -16.57 14.25
C THR A 594 -44.63 -16.84 12.76
N LEU A 595 -44.70 -18.10 12.36
CA LEU A 595 -44.64 -18.53 10.96
C LEU A 595 -45.86 -19.39 10.62
N SER A 596 -46.77 -18.88 9.78
CA SER A 596 -47.91 -19.62 9.28
C SER A 596 -47.52 -20.73 8.31
N GLN A 597 -48.41 -21.67 8.03
CA GLN A 597 -48.15 -22.77 7.11
C GLN A 597 -47.85 -22.29 5.68
N PRO A 598 -48.64 -21.37 5.09
CA PRO A 598 -48.31 -20.77 3.77
C PRO A 598 -46.98 -20.02 3.79
N ALA A 599 -46.70 -19.25 4.84
CA ALA A 599 -45.43 -18.55 5.01
C ALA A 599 -44.22 -19.50 5.09
N SER A 600 -44.38 -20.66 5.74
CA SER A 600 -43.35 -21.72 5.76
C SER A 600 -43.02 -22.24 4.35
N ARG A 601 -44.05 -22.39 3.48
CA ARG A 601 -43.83 -22.77 2.07
C ARG A 601 -43.11 -21.67 1.32
N GLN A 602 -43.55 -20.40 1.45
CA GLN A 602 -42.91 -19.25 0.82
C GLN A 602 -41.41 -19.16 1.24
N LEU A 603 -41.12 -19.24 2.51
CA LEU A 603 -39.76 -19.21 3.02
C LEU A 603 -38.91 -20.37 2.47
N SER A 604 -39.51 -21.55 2.28
CA SER A 604 -38.84 -22.69 1.64
C SER A 604 -38.52 -22.42 0.17
N HIS A 605 -39.38 -21.70 -0.55
CA HIS A 605 -39.12 -21.23 -1.92
C HIS A 605 -37.99 -20.21 -1.98
N ASP A 606 -37.97 -19.25 -1.05
CA ASP A 606 -36.93 -18.25 -0.96
C ASP A 606 -35.55 -18.88 -0.69
N ILE A 607 -35.48 -19.88 0.21
CA ILE A 607 -34.24 -20.61 0.47
C ILE A 607 -33.82 -21.47 -0.74
N ASN A 608 -34.79 -22.09 -1.46
CA ASN A 608 -34.48 -22.83 -2.69
C ASN A 608 -33.95 -21.90 -3.79
N TYR A 609 -34.50 -20.69 -3.92
CA TYR A 609 -33.99 -19.70 -4.86
C TYR A 609 -32.52 -19.35 -4.55
N LEU A 610 -32.21 -19.04 -3.28
CA LEU A 610 -30.83 -18.79 -2.87
C LEU A 610 -29.92 -20.00 -3.18
N ASN A 611 -30.39 -21.22 -2.94
CA ASN A 611 -29.63 -22.43 -3.27
C ASN A 611 -29.31 -22.53 -4.76
N ASN A 612 -30.28 -22.21 -5.64
CA ASN A 612 -30.05 -22.21 -7.08
C ASN A 612 -28.99 -21.15 -7.47
N VAL A 613 -29.09 -19.93 -6.93
CA VAL A 613 -28.07 -18.88 -7.15
C VAL A 613 -26.69 -19.33 -6.69
N LEU A 614 -26.58 -19.99 -5.54
CA LEU A 614 -25.31 -20.51 -5.06
C LEU A 614 -24.78 -21.64 -5.96
N GLN A 615 -25.64 -22.51 -6.48
CA GLN A 615 -25.26 -23.56 -7.43
C GLN A 615 -24.75 -22.96 -8.75
N ASP A 616 -25.38 -21.91 -9.26
CA ASP A 616 -24.92 -21.18 -10.46
C ASP A 616 -23.51 -20.58 -10.25
N LEU A 617 -23.17 -20.21 -9.02
CA LEU A 617 -21.83 -19.76 -8.64
C LEU A 617 -20.85 -20.91 -8.32
N GLY A 618 -21.29 -22.17 -8.46
CA GLY A 618 -20.48 -23.34 -8.13
C GLY A 618 -20.25 -23.55 -6.62
N ILE A 619 -21.14 -23.02 -5.77
CA ILE A 619 -21.05 -23.06 -4.31
C ILE A 619 -22.16 -23.92 -3.74
N THR A 620 -21.84 -24.71 -2.71
CA THR A 620 -22.83 -25.50 -1.97
C THR A 620 -23.42 -24.69 -0.81
N MET A 621 -24.73 -24.77 -0.65
CA MET A 621 -25.43 -24.16 0.50
C MET A 621 -24.92 -24.75 1.81
N SER A 622 -24.84 -23.94 2.87
CA SER A 622 -24.36 -24.39 4.20
C SER A 622 -25.30 -25.47 4.78
N GLU A 623 -24.71 -26.42 5.49
CA GLU A 623 -25.47 -27.51 6.15
C GLU A 623 -26.56 -26.98 7.09
N ASN A 624 -26.28 -25.89 7.79
CA ASN A 624 -27.23 -25.23 8.69
C ASN A 624 -28.53 -24.81 7.98
N LEU A 625 -28.38 -24.16 6.81
CA LEU A 625 -29.54 -23.69 6.04
C LEU A 625 -30.24 -24.86 5.31
N GLN A 626 -29.49 -25.92 4.91
CA GLN A 626 -30.06 -27.15 4.38
C GLN A 626 -30.95 -27.86 5.38
N GLN A 627 -30.48 -28.02 6.62
CA GLN A 627 -31.27 -28.62 7.69
C GLN A 627 -32.53 -27.80 7.96
N LEU A 628 -32.42 -26.48 8.00
CA LEU A 628 -33.54 -25.57 8.21
C LEU A 628 -34.58 -25.66 7.08
N LEU A 629 -34.13 -25.71 5.82
CA LEU A 629 -34.99 -25.94 4.66
C LEU A 629 -35.73 -27.27 4.74
N ALA A 630 -35.04 -28.34 5.13
CA ALA A 630 -35.67 -29.65 5.31
C ALA A 630 -36.75 -29.65 6.38
N LEU A 631 -36.46 -29.01 7.54
CA LEU A 631 -37.42 -28.90 8.67
C LEU A 631 -38.65 -28.02 8.32
N LEU A 632 -38.49 -26.97 7.52
CA LEU A 632 -39.61 -26.13 7.05
C LEU A 632 -40.58 -26.89 6.13
N LYS A 633 -40.09 -27.86 5.36
CA LYS A 633 -40.91 -28.67 4.43
C LYS A 633 -41.71 -29.76 5.13
N ILE A 634 -41.37 -30.13 6.38
CA ILE A 634 -42.06 -31.20 7.10
C ILE A 634 -43.48 -30.73 7.53
N PRO A 635 -44.53 -31.54 7.20
CA PRO A 635 -45.88 -31.25 7.65
C PRO A 635 -45.98 -31.24 9.18
N PRO A 636 -46.88 -30.44 9.77
CA PRO A 636 -47.05 -30.35 11.24
C PRO A 636 -47.24 -31.71 11.90
N ASP A 637 -48.07 -32.56 11.29
CA ASP A 637 -48.47 -33.87 11.84
C ASP A 637 -47.32 -34.87 11.91
N GLN A 638 -46.31 -34.71 11.05
CA GLN A 638 -45.17 -35.64 10.94
C GLN A 638 -43.86 -35.04 11.55
N TYR A 639 -43.96 -33.83 12.10
CA TYR A 639 -42.76 -33.11 12.51
C TYR A 639 -41.96 -33.83 13.60
N GLN A 640 -42.62 -34.44 14.59
CA GLN A 640 -41.95 -35.17 15.66
C GLN A 640 -41.11 -36.35 15.17
N VAL A 641 -41.65 -37.10 14.17
CA VAL A 641 -41.00 -38.31 13.68
C VAL A 641 -39.88 -37.97 12.69
N GLN A 642 -40.17 -37.04 11.77
CA GLN A 642 -39.22 -36.70 10.66
C GLN A 642 -38.14 -35.69 11.08
N SER A 643 -38.26 -35.05 12.21
CA SER A 643 -37.22 -34.13 12.74
C SER A 643 -36.07 -34.85 13.48
N ILE A 644 -36.15 -36.17 13.62
CA ILE A 644 -35.13 -37.01 14.27
C ILE A 644 -33.89 -37.04 13.38
N GLY A 645 -32.72 -36.68 13.95
CA GLY A 645 -31.43 -36.64 13.24
C GLY A 645 -30.96 -35.23 12.86
N TYR A 646 -31.83 -34.22 12.96
CA TYR A 646 -31.44 -32.80 12.75
C TYR A 646 -30.92 -32.13 14.04
N SER A 647 -30.22 -31.03 13.90
CA SER A 647 -29.68 -30.27 15.04
C SER A 647 -30.79 -29.83 15.98
N ALA A 648 -30.64 -30.09 17.30
CA ALA A 648 -31.62 -29.73 18.34
C ALA A 648 -31.97 -28.23 18.32
N LYS A 649 -31.01 -27.36 18.00
CA LYS A 649 -31.21 -25.91 17.87
C LYS A 649 -32.25 -25.57 16.81
N TYR A 650 -32.13 -26.14 15.62
CA TYR A 650 -33.05 -25.87 14.50
C TYR A 650 -34.40 -26.52 14.69
N VAL A 651 -34.42 -27.75 15.21
CA VAL A 651 -35.69 -28.47 15.54
C VAL A 651 -36.50 -27.67 16.55
N ALA A 652 -35.87 -27.22 17.64
CA ALA A 652 -36.54 -26.44 18.67
C ALA A 652 -37.02 -25.07 18.13
N GLY A 653 -36.15 -24.37 17.37
CA GLY A 653 -36.47 -23.08 16.78
C GLY A 653 -37.66 -23.15 15.83
N ILE A 654 -37.66 -24.08 14.87
CA ILE A 654 -38.78 -24.25 13.92
C ILE A 654 -40.07 -24.68 14.64
N ARG A 655 -39.98 -25.52 15.67
CA ARG A 655 -41.13 -25.88 16.50
C ARG A 655 -41.74 -24.65 17.16
N GLN A 656 -40.91 -23.79 17.73
CA GLN A 656 -41.33 -22.57 18.41
C GLN A 656 -42.03 -21.60 17.46
N ILE A 657 -41.38 -21.24 16.32
CA ILE A 657 -41.94 -20.25 15.39
C ILE A 657 -43.20 -20.72 14.64
N ARG A 658 -43.38 -22.04 14.46
CA ARG A 658 -44.56 -22.64 13.85
C ARG A 658 -45.64 -23.05 14.90
N HIS A 659 -45.42 -22.79 16.20
CA HIS A 659 -46.30 -23.16 17.30
C HIS A 659 -46.72 -24.63 17.28
N LEU A 660 -45.80 -25.54 16.92
CA LEU A 660 -46.08 -26.97 16.93
C LEU A 660 -46.10 -27.51 18.37
N MET A 661 -47.27 -28.00 18.83
CA MET A 661 -47.40 -28.50 20.17
C MET A 661 -46.54 -29.74 20.39
N SER A 662 -45.88 -29.80 21.56
CA SER A 662 -45.28 -31.05 22.07
C SER A 662 -46.40 -31.83 22.74
N ASN A 663 -46.97 -32.83 22.09
CA ASN A 663 -47.79 -33.84 22.79
C ASN A 663 -46.88 -34.76 23.57
#